data_a50aa9fd7ab3dd4d25156f56c3b03214
#
_entry.id   a50aa9fd7ab3dd4d25156f56c3b03214
#
_cell.length_a   1.000
_cell.length_b   1.000
_cell.length_c   1.000
_cell.angle_alpha   90.00
_cell.angle_beta   90.00
_cell.angle_gamma   90.00
#
_symmetry.space_group_name_H-M   'P 1'
#
loop_
_entity.id
_entity.type
_entity.pdbx_description
1 polymer ?
#
loop_
_entity_poly.entity_id
_entity_poly.type
_entity_poly.pdbx_seq_one_letter_code
_entity_poly.pdbx_strand_id
1 'polypeptide(L)'
;MKQVSSLLLSLGCCTLSQGIFLNSVTAQVTPDGTTSTTVNVNGNDFTIEQGDRAGGNLFHSFGEFSVPTDGSAFFNNSLDIDNIFSRVTGGNISNINGLLGANGTANLYLINPMGIIFGEGARLDLGGSFFGSTADSINFSDGEFSATDLANPPLITINAPIGLSFRDNPGDIVNRSDFREINSITNFVGQLDIVDRIGLQVNPGNNITLVGGDIVLEDSGITAPGGIINLGGLSAAGEIIFNPDGSLTFPDGVTRSDLTLSREATVNVRADGGGDINVNVRNLTMSERGQLIAGIAENQGFPGAQAGDITVNATESVRIFGVNEGISFPGFESEISNFVGLPLRKRDGSDTSVNGLGNAGGIFVNTNLLEIYNEGKLSSSVFPQAEGNSGAIVVNANTILVDSAPILSIIVRETGDVGDVTLNATESIDIVNGSVILAQSIGDAVGNSGNVTINTGSFSLLGRSQIIADKRGGTGDAGNITISATESVTMARLASDTSGTLFPQIIAQLQGNTVGNAGEIVISAPTISLANFALISANAAQDAIGNPGSVTLNGDRVTITEGAIIDALTETDFTGGDININANFLELSDGGKLVAGNDANGNGGDIELNITGDIILRNGNPPGDSPFGEQILRDLASETGIFANNALESTGSGGDITITADLIRFEDRGSISTGAFSGDGGDINIDTNFIVATPNQNSDIIANSVSGDGGRININAEALFGIEERPLNDTTNDINASSEFGLDGRISIFTPDTNTLQTEINLPNSLIESEKTVAQVCQNDRSSGITSGLNIKGKGGVPSIPTNPFNSETILVDEPLTNRDIKPIQTSLGDIYPARGIVKTEDGKIILTAYATDNLNPRTPQISTNCSISSIN
;
A
#
# COMPACT_ATOMS: atom_id res chain seq x y z
N MET A 1 24.35 31.71 39.10
CA MET A 1 24.16 32.96 39.87
C MET A 1 22.70 33.35 39.78
N LYS A 2 22.11 33.57 40.95
CA LYS A 2 20.79 34.14 41.31
C LYS A 2 19.63 33.17 40.99
N GLN A 3 19.11 32.37 41.90
CA GLN A 3 18.42 32.67 43.21
C GLN A 3 17.27 33.66 43.02
N VAL A 4 16.10 33.26 43.44
CA VAL A 4 15.18 33.78 44.44
C VAL A 4 13.74 33.47 44.01
N SER A 5 12.74 33.07 44.72
CA SER A 5 12.47 32.87 46.15
C SER A 5 11.07 32.24 46.28
N SER A 6 10.91 31.47 47.31
CA SER A 6 9.69 30.96 47.91
C SER A 6 8.68 32.04 48.31
N LEU A 7 7.40 31.76 48.12
CA LEU A 7 6.39 32.35 49.02
C LEU A 7 5.38 31.28 49.46
N LEU A 8 5.52 30.91 50.73
CA LEU A 8 4.51 30.20 51.51
C LEU A 8 3.34 31.15 51.79
N LEU A 9 2.15 30.68 51.56
CA LEU A 9 0.96 31.18 52.25
C LEU A 9 0.15 30.03 52.76
N SER A 10 0.26 29.82 54.09
CA SER A 10 -0.59 28.95 54.89
C SER A 10 -1.95 29.63 55.10
N LEU A 11 -3.05 28.96 54.78
CA LEU A 11 -4.35 29.25 55.43
C LEU A 11 -5.13 27.95 55.65
N GLY A 12 -5.32 27.64 56.86
CA GLY A 12 -6.38 27.23 57.70
C GLY A 12 -7.30 26.13 57.21
N CYS A 13 -7.15 25.10 57.92
CA CYS A 13 -7.94 23.98 58.22
C CYS A 13 -9.48 24.26 58.30
N CYS A 14 -10.27 23.58 57.50
CA CYS A 14 -11.63 23.16 57.90
C CYS A 14 -11.87 21.78 57.33
N THR A 15 -11.64 20.76 58.10
CA THR A 15 -12.02 19.38 57.89
C THR A 15 -13.53 19.27 57.94
N LEU A 16 -14.19 19.21 56.81
CA LEU A 16 -15.46 18.47 56.66
C LEU A 16 -15.13 17.15 55.96
N SER A 17 -14.91 16.13 56.78
CA SER A 17 -15.00 14.73 56.37
C SER A 17 -16.44 14.40 56.00
N GLN A 18 -16.88 14.72 54.80
CA GLN A 18 -17.96 13.97 54.19
C GLN A 18 -17.34 12.66 53.72
N GLY A 19 -17.55 11.60 54.46
CA GLY A 19 -17.35 10.24 53.98
C GLY A 19 -18.20 10.06 52.71
N ILE A 20 -17.54 10.16 51.55
CA ILE A 20 -18.05 9.57 50.33
C ILE A 20 -18.01 8.06 50.65
N PHE A 21 -19.14 7.51 51.15
CA PHE A 21 -19.37 6.09 50.99
C PHE A 21 -19.40 5.83 49.47
N LEU A 22 -18.27 5.51 48.90
CA LEU A 22 -18.23 4.72 47.70
C LEU A 22 -18.95 3.42 48.12
N ASN A 23 -20.23 3.33 47.80
CA ASN A 23 -20.87 2.05 47.70
C ASN A 23 -20.04 1.24 46.73
N SER A 24 -19.16 0.38 47.26
CA SER A 24 -18.62 -0.70 46.46
C SER A 24 -19.88 -1.46 45.99
N VAL A 25 -20.17 -1.36 44.70
CA VAL A 25 -21.11 -2.27 44.05
C VAL A 25 -20.53 -3.65 44.34
N THR A 26 -21.11 -4.37 45.30
CA THR A 26 -20.73 -5.76 45.57
C THR A 26 -21.12 -6.51 44.30
N ALA A 27 -20.10 -7.04 43.60
CA ALA A 27 -20.34 -7.92 42.46
C ALA A 27 -21.32 -9.02 42.93
N GLN A 28 -22.32 -9.28 42.11
CA GLN A 28 -23.43 -10.15 42.48
C GLN A 28 -23.97 -10.91 41.27
N VAL A 29 -24.27 -12.19 41.45
CA VAL A 29 -25.04 -13.00 40.51
C VAL A 29 -26.37 -13.31 41.14
N THR A 30 -27.45 -12.69 40.63
CA THR A 30 -28.82 -12.84 41.20
C THR A 30 -29.81 -13.23 40.12
N PRO A 31 -30.60 -14.30 40.34
CA PRO A 31 -31.70 -14.63 39.44
C PRO A 31 -32.77 -13.52 39.44
N ASP A 32 -33.45 -13.34 38.31
CA ASP A 32 -34.57 -12.41 38.16
C ASP A 32 -35.93 -13.08 38.39
N GLY A 33 -35.94 -14.40 38.56
CA GLY A 33 -37.14 -15.19 38.82
C GLY A 33 -37.99 -15.48 37.61
N THR A 34 -37.54 -15.18 36.41
CA THR A 34 -38.27 -15.50 35.17
C THR A 34 -38.00 -16.93 34.64
N THR A 35 -36.92 -17.56 35.14
CA THR A 35 -36.58 -18.97 34.95
C THR A 35 -36.43 -19.67 36.28
N SER A 36 -36.30 -20.99 36.26
CA SER A 36 -36.06 -21.79 37.50
C SER A 36 -34.64 -21.64 38.05
N THR A 37 -33.86 -20.70 37.58
CA THR A 37 -32.46 -20.46 38.02
C THR A 37 -32.36 -20.25 39.49
N THR A 38 -31.42 -20.94 40.14
CA THR A 38 -31.03 -20.71 41.54
C THR A 38 -29.52 -20.46 41.62
N VAL A 39 -29.10 -19.62 42.55
CA VAL A 39 -27.69 -19.31 42.78
C VAL A 39 -27.34 -19.56 44.26
N ASN A 40 -26.38 -20.45 44.48
CA ASN A 40 -25.79 -20.70 45.77
C ASN A 40 -24.54 -19.84 45.93
N VAL A 41 -24.52 -19.00 46.98
CA VAL A 41 -23.42 -18.05 47.19
C VAL A 41 -22.53 -18.56 48.35
N ASN A 42 -21.23 -18.67 48.08
CA ASN A 42 -20.21 -19.00 49.07
C ASN A 42 -19.06 -17.98 48.98
N GLY A 43 -19.16 -16.92 49.74
CA GLY A 43 -18.22 -15.79 49.61
C GLY A 43 -18.32 -15.09 48.28
N ASN A 44 -17.26 -15.17 47.49
CA ASN A 44 -17.18 -14.61 46.12
C ASN A 44 -17.53 -15.64 45.03
N ASP A 45 -17.88 -16.88 45.45
CA ASP A 45 -18.20 -17.94 44.49
C ASP A 45 -19.69 -18.14 44.36
N PHE A 46 -20.19 -18.14 43.15
CA PHE A 46 -21.59 -18.30 42.77
C PHE A 46 -21.76 -19.61 42.00
N THR A 47 -22.44 -20.59 42.62
CA THR A 47 -22.84 -21.84 41.95
C THR A 47 -24.24 -21.67 41.38
N ILE A 48 -24.37 -21.70 40.06
CA ILE A 48 -25.59 -21.52 39.31
C ILE A 48 -26.16 -22.92 39.03
N GLU A 49 -27.39 -23.14 39.48
CA GLU A 49 -28.04 -24.44 39.40
C GLU A 49 -29.44 -24.32 38.82
N GLN A 50 -30.03 -25.46 38.47
CA GLN A 50 -31.36 -25.61 37.87
C GLN A 50 -31.43 -24.94 36.47
N GLY A 51 -32.25 -23.88 36.27
CA GLY A 51 -32.58 -23.32 34.95
C GLY A 51 -33.69 -24.10 34.27
N ASP A 52 -34.19 -23.56 33.17
CA ASP A 52 -35.24 -24.20 32.40
C ASP A 52 -34.64 -24.96 31.20
N ARG A 53 -34.91 -26.24 31.09
CA ARG A 53 -34.27 -27.12 30.13
C ARG A 53 -35.20 -27.48 28.99
N ALA A 54 -34.68 -27.42 27.75
CA ALA A 54 -35.30 -28.00 26.53
C ALA A 54 -34.27 -28.79 25.74
N GLY A 55 -34.37 -30.13 25.75
CA GLY A 55 -33.37 -30.95 25.08
C GLY A 55 -31.95 -30.77 25.59
N GLY A 56 -31.00 -30.45 24.75
CA GLY A 56 -29.62 -30.08 25.09
C GLY A 56 -29.42 -28.61 25.49
N ASN A 57 -30.48 -27.81 25.46
CA ASN A 57 -30.44 -26.39 25.81
C ASN A 57 -30.87 -26.12 27.25
N LEU A 58 -30.13 -25.28 27.98
CA LEU A 58 -30.40 -24.84 29.34
C LEU A 58 -30.46 -23.32 29.39
N PHE A 59 -31.54 -22.77 29.93
CA PHE A 59 -31.84 -21.33 29.94
C PHE A 59 -31.77 -20.77 31.36
N HIS A 60 -30.99 -19.72 31.53
CA HIS A 60 -30.83 -18.97 32.79
C HIS A 60 -31.19 -17.49 32.57
N SER A 61 -31.77 -16.87 33.59
CA SER A 61 -32.10 -15.46 33.59
C SER A 61 -31.71 -14.80 34.93
N PHE A 62 -31.01 -13.67 34.79
CA PHE A 62 -30.41 -12.95 35.92
C PHE A 62 -30.88 -11.50 35.96
N GLY A 63 -31.16 -10.98 37.16
CA GLY A 63 -31.30 -9.54 37.37
C GLY A 63 -29.94 -8.85 37.38
N GLU A 64 -28.93 -9.49 37.92
CA GLU A 64 -27.54 -9.00 37.97
C GLU A 64 -26.60 -10.17 37.71
N PHE A 65 -25.52 -9.88 36.94
CA PHE A 65 -24.46 -10.85 36.65
C PHE A 65 -23.08 -10.18 36.66
N SER A 66 -22.47 -10.18 37.86
CA SER A 66 -21.11 -9.64 38.03
C SER A 66 -20.29 -10.55 38.92
N VAL A 67 -19.05 -10.85 38.53
CA VAL A 67 -18.16 -11.76 39.27
C VAL A 67 -17.01 -10.93 39.84
N PRO A 68 -16.78 -10.94 41.16
CA PRO A 68 -15.71 -10.17 41.77
C PRO A 68 -14.33 -10.75 41.49
N THR A 69 -13.32 -9.97 41.78
CA THR A 69 -11.91 -10.42 41.73
C THR A 69 -11.74 -11.66 42.60
N ASP A 70 -11.02 -12.66 42.09
CA ASP A 70 -10.77 -13.95 42.72
C ASP A 70 -12.06 -14.74 43.07
N GLY A 71 -13.21 -14.37 42.51
CA GLY A 71 -14.46 -15.10 42.62
C GLY A 71 -14.76 -15.95 41.39
N SER A 72 -15.87 -16.65 41.42
CA SER A 72 -16.33 -17.49 40.32
C SER A 72 -17.84 -17.43 40.11
N ALA A 73 -18.30 -17.59 38.85
CA ALA A 73 -19.67 -17.95 38.51
C ALA A 73 -19.64 -19.26 37.75
N PHE A 74 -20.10 -20.33 38.38
CA PHE A 74 -19.98 -21.67 37.83
C PHE A 74 -21.35 -22.29 37.58
N PHE A 75 -21.65 -22.62 36.32
CA PHE A 75 -22.86 -23.32 35.91
C PHE A 75 -22.73 -24.80 36.21
N ASN A 76 -23.42 -25.26 37.26
CA ASN A 76 -23.43 -26.66 37.67
C ASN A 76 -24.48 -27.43 36.86
N ASN A 77 -24.30 -27.42 35.53
CA ASN A 77 -25.19 -28.11 34.58
C ASN A 77 -24.92 -29.62 34.52
N SER A 78 -25.88 -30.35 33.99
CA SER A 78 -25.73 -31.76 33.62
C SER A 78 -24.82 -31.91 32.40
N LEU A 79 -24.01 -32.99 32.33
CA LEU A 79 -23.02 -33.21 31.26
C LEU A 79 -23.61 -33.43 29.85
N ASP A 80 -24.91 -33.63 29.76
CA ASP A 80 -25.66 -33.79 28.50
C ASP A 80 -26.33 -32.47 28.03
N ILE A 81 -25.87 -31.33 28.57
CA ILE A 81 -26.21 -30.01 28.08
C ILE A 81 -25.21 -29.62 27.00
N ASP A 82 -25.74 -29.22 25.82
CA ASP A 82 -24.96 -28.75 24.70
C ASP A 82 -24.75 -27.22 24.74
N ASN A 83 -25.81 -26.47 25.18
CA ASN A 83 -25.79 -25.01 25.20
C ASN A 83 -26.42 -24.46 26.49
N ILE A 84 -25.76 -23.46 27.06
CA ILE A 84 -26.25 -22.68 28.20
C ILE A 84 -26.55 -21.28 27.70
N PHE A 85 -27.80 -20.85 27.72
CA PHE A 85 -28.22 -19.51 27.33
C PHE A 85 -28.50 -18.69 28.59
N SER A 86 -27.73 -17.62 28.76
CA SER A 86 -27.80 -16.76 29.94
C SER A 86 -28.10 -15.32 29.52
N ARG A 87 -29.19 -14.74 30.02
CA ARG A 87 -29.55 -13.33 29.81
C ARG A 87 -29.49 -12.55 31.11
N VAL A 88 -29.14 -11.27 31.00
CA VAL A 88 -29.14 -10.31 32.11
C VAL A 88 -30.17 -9.22 31.85
N THR A 89 -31.13 -9.05 32.75
CA THR A 89 -32.34 -8.22 32.55
C THR A 89 -32.42 -7.00 33.46
N GLY A 90 -31.50 -6.86 34.46
CA GLY A 90 -31.62 -5.89 35.55
C GLY A 90 -31.15 -4.47 35.22
N GLY A 91 -30.66 -4.21 33.98
CA GLY A 91 -30.28 -2.87 33.53
C GLY A 91 -28.93 -2.35 33.98
N ASN A 92 -28.07 -3.18 34.55
CA ASN A 92 -26.70 -2.87 34.93
C ASN A 92 -25.68 -3.60 34.06
N ILE A 93 -24.49 -3.03 33.90
CA ILE A 93 -23.36 -3.64 33.18
C ILE A 93 -22.88 -4.87 33.96
N SER A 94 -22.57 -5.95 33.24
CA SER A 94 -21.90 -7.12 33.83
C SER A 94 -20.41 -6.87 34.00
N ASN A 95 -19.91 -6.80 35.23
CA ASN A 95 -18.50 -6.70 35.56
C ASN A 95 -17.95 -8.07 35.93
N ILE A 96 -17.19 -8.71 35.09
CA ILE A 96 -16.65 -10.05 35.25
C ILE A 96 -15.16 -9.93 35.52
N ASN A 97 -14.72 -10.05 36.74
CA ASN A 97 -13.30 -9.98 37.16
C ASN A 97 -12.83 -11.28 37.86
N GLY A 98 -13.48 -12.39 37.55
CA GLY A 98 -13.19 -13.70 38.06
C GLY A 98 -13.48 -14.78 37.03
N LEU A 99 -13.66 -16.03 37.52
CA LEU A 99 -13.83 -17.21 36.69
C LEU A 99 -15.29 -17.37 36.21
N LEU A 100 -15.50 -17.57 34.93
CA LEU A 100 -16.73 -18.12 34.34
C LEU A 100 -16.50 -19.59 33.98
N GLY A 101 -17.31 -20.50 34.52
CA GLY A 101 -17.13 -21.92 34.28
C GLY A 101 -18.46 -22.66 34.09
N ALA A 102 -18.38 -23.85 33.46
CA ALA A 102 -19.50 -24.76 33.26
C ALA A 102 -19.02 -26.22 33.25
N ASN A 103 -19.91 -27.18 33.61
CA ASN A 103 -19.60 -28.59 33.47
C ASN A 103 -19.64 -29.07 32.01
N GLY A 104 -18.78 -30.04 31.68
CA GLY A 104 -18.82 -30.77 30.44
C GLY A 104 -18.36 -29.92 29.25
N THR A 105 -19.00 -30.11 28.11
CA THR A 105 -18.64 -29.46 26.82
C THR A 105 -19.68 -28.44 26.37
N ALA A 106 -20.50 -27.93 27.29
CA ALA A 106 -21.53 -26.96 26.95
C ALA A 106 -20.96 -25.63 26.47
N ASN A 107 -21.55 -25.08 25.43
CA ASN A 107 -21.30 -23.70 25.00
C ASN A 107 -22.00 -22.74 25.96
N LEU A 108 -21.35 -21.61 26.28
CA LEU A 108 -21.96 -20.57 27.11
C LEU A 108 -22.27 -19.32 26.28
N TYR A 109 -23.56 -18.97 26.23
CA TYR A 109 -24.06 -17.72 25.66
C TYR A 109 -24.43 -16.77 26.81
N LEU A 110 -23.74 -15.64 26.92
CA LEU A 110 -24.03 -14.59 27.90
C LEU A 110 -24.43 -13.30 27.17
N ILE A 111 -25.69 -12.89 27.32
CA ILE A 111 -26.15 -11.61 26.77
C ILE A 111 -26.49 -10.62 27.90
N ASN A 112 -25.96 -9.41 27.75
CA ASN A 112 -26.34 -8.27 28.59
C ASN A 112 -26.44 -6.99 27.75
N PRO A 113 -27.65 -6.53 27.40
CA PRO A 113 -27.83 -5.34 26.58
C PRO A 113 -27.21 -4.05 27.12
N MET A 114 -26.88 -4.01 28.41
CA MET A 114 -26.27 -2.83 29.05
C MET A 114 -24.75 -2.76 28.91
N GLY A 115 -24.08 -3.86 28.57
CA GLY A 115 -22.63 -3.95 28.43
C GLY A 115 -22.01 -5.08 29.24
N ILE A 116 -20.79 -5.47 28.83
CA ILE A 116 -20.00 -6.49 29.52
C ILE A 116 -18.56 -5.97 29.65
N ILE A 117 -18.04 -6.02 30.87
CA ILE A 117 -16.64 -5.68 31.17
C ILE A 117 -15.95 -6.93 31.73
N PHE A 118 -14.97 -7.45 31.02
CA PHE A 118 -14.04 -8.45 31.55
C PHE A 118 -12.86 -7.71 32.15
N GLY A 119 -12.71 -7.81 33.47
CA GLY A 119 -11.60 -7.20 34.23
C GLY A 119 -10.31 -8.02 34.13
N GLU A 120 -9.23 -7.54 34.76
CA GLU A 120 -7.89 -8.15 34.72
C GLU A 120 -7.87 -9.62 35.16
N GLY A 121 -8.73 -9.99 36.11
CA GLY A 121 -8.87 -11.35 36.64
C GLY A 121 -9.84 -12.26 35.88
N ALA A 122 -10.48 -11.77 34.82
CA ALA A 122 -11.46 -12.55 34.09
C ALA A 122 -10.82 -13.73 33.35
N ARG A 123 -11.44 -14.91 33.51
CA ARG A 123 -11.02 -16.20 32.94
C ARG A 123 -12.21 -17.06 32.57
N LEU A 124 -12.03 -17.98 31.65
CA LEU A 124 -13.00 -18.98 31.23
C LEU A 124 -12.53 -20.38 31.63
N ASP A 125 -13.45 -21.19 32.19
CA ASP A 125 -13.28 -22.62 32.41
C ASP A 125 -14.48 -23.34 31.76
N LEU A 126 -14.44 -23.39 30.44
CA LEU A 126 -15.50 -23.95 29.60
C LEU A 126 -14.95 -25.06 28.72
N GLY A 127 -15.67 -26.18 28.67
CA GLY A 127 -15.35 -27.25 27.73
C GLY A 127 -15.86 -26.98 26.31
N GLY A 128 -16.76 -26.01 26.11
CA GLY A 128 -17.31 -25.55 24.84
C GLY A 128 -16.89 -24.12 24.48
N SER A 129 -17.61 -23.57 23.51
CA SER A 129 -17.38 -22.19 23.00
C SER A 129 -18.00 -21.14 23.90
N PHE A 130 -17.47 -19.92 23.82
CA PHE A 130 -17.98 -18.76 24.55
C PHE A 130 -18.56 -17.70 23.61
N PHE A 131 -19.77 -17.22 23.93
CA PHE A 131 -20.47 -16.14 23.24
C PHE A 131 -20.83 -15.05 24.24
N GLY A 132 -20.13 -13.93 24.22
CA GLY A 132 -20.44 -12.73 24.98
C GLY A 132 -21.08 -11.68 24.08
N SER A 133 -22.29 -11.21 24.41
CA SER A 133 -22.95 -10.23 23.56
C SER A 133 -23.75 -9.19 24.34
N THR A 134 -23.90 -8.01 23.74
CA THR A 134 -24.81 -6.96 24.25
C THR A 134 -26.08 -6.86 23.41
N ALA A 135 -26.42 -7.93 22.69
CA ALA A 135 -27.68 -8.06 21.98
C ALA A 135 -28.87 -8.05 22.97
N ASP A 136 -30.02 -7.60 22.47
CA ASP A 136 -31.28 -7.66 23.22
C ASP A 136 -31.83 -9.06 23.29
N SER A 137 -31.59 -9.89 22.28
CA SER A 137 -32.08 -11.26 22.24
C SER A 137 -31.21 -12.21 21.43
N ILE A 138 -31.33 -13.50 21.77
CA ILE A 138 -30.82 -14.61 20.96
C ILE A 138 -32.00 -15.14 20.13
N ASN A 139 -31.84 -15.20 18.83
CA ASN A 139 -32.87 -15.61 17.88
C ASN A 139 -32.84 -17.13 17.64
N PHE A 140 -34.00 -17.73 17.58
CA PHE A 140 -34.23 -19.14 17.25
C PHE A 140 -35.27 -19.21 16.13
N SER A 141 -35.41 -20.36 15.49
CA SER A 141 -36.37 -20.51 14.38
C SER A 141 -37.85 -20.41 14.80
N ASP A 142 -38.15 -20.50 16.09
CA ASP A 142 -39.48 -20.46 16.68
C ASP A 142 -39.71 -19.27 17.62
N GLY A 143 -38.78 -18.31 17.70
CA GLY A 143 -38.88 -17.07 18.47
C GLY A 143 -37.54 -16.60 19.00
N GLU A 144 -37.55 -15.79 20.07
CA GLU A 144 -36.37 -15.22 20.67
C GLU A 144 -36.30 -15.39 22.19
N PHE A 145 -35.06 -15.53 22.71
CA PHE A 145 -34.75 -15.45 24.13
C PHE A 145 -34.26 -14.04 24.45
N SER A 146 -35.19 -13.18 24.85
CA SER A 146 -34.97 -11.74 24.97
C SER A 146 -34.59 -11.34 26.41
N ALA A 147 -33.56 -10.48 26.54
CA ALA A 147 -33.16 -9.81 27.79
C ALA A 147 -33.95 -8.50 28.04
N THR A 148 -34.68 -7.99 27.05
CA THR A 148 -35.39 -6.71 27.12
C THR A 148 -36.90 -6.83 27.08
N ASP A 149 -37.48 -7.86 26.46
CA ASP A 149 -38.89 -8.16 26.50
C ASP A 149 -39.24 -9.04 27.73
N LEU A 150 -39.56 -8.38 28.83
CA LEU A 150 -39.94 -9.02 30.10
C LEU A 150 -41.43 -9.16 30.25
N ALA A 151 -42.23 -8.67 29.32
CA ALA A 151 -43.69 -8.77 29.37
C ALA A 151 -44.19 -10.18 29.02
N ASN A 152 -43.40 -10.93 28.27
CA ASN A 152 -43.69 -12.29 27.85
C ASN A 152 -42.80 -13.31 28.60
N PRO A 153 -43.27 -14.53 28.82
CA PRO A 153 -42.43 -15.56 29.32
C PRO A 153 -41.22 -15.80 28.39
N PRO A 154 -40.03 -16.13 28.93
CA PRO A 154 -38.88 -16.43 28.10
C PRO A 154 -39.14 -17.63 27.19
N LEU A 155 -38.69 -17.58 25.95
CA LEU A 155 -38.70 -18.73 25.04
C LEU A 155 -37.76 -19.82 25.58
N ILE A 156 -38.30 -21.03 25.68
CA ILE A 156 -37.54 -22.25 26.06
C ILE A 156 -37.69 -23.22 24.88
N THR A 157 -36.63 -23.42 24.13
CA THR A 157 -36.67 -24.17 22.86
C THR A 157 -35.55 -25.22 22.75
N ILE A 158 -35.81 -26.25 21.98
CA ILE A 158 -34.78 -27.26 21.59
C ILE A 158 -33.98 -26.85 20.38
N ASN A 159 -34.38 -25.78 19.69
CA ASN A 159 -33.73 -25.32 18.48
C ASN A 159 -32.35 -24.75 18.75
N ALA A 160 -31.48 -24.80 17.73
CA ALA A 160 -30.20 -24.09 17.75
C ALA A 160 -30.41 -22.57 17.57
N PRO A 161 -29.55 -21.73 18.14
CA PRO A 161 -29.58 -20.30 17.90
C PRO A 161 -29.22 -19.99 16.44
N ILE A 162 -29.91 -19.04 15.82
CA ILE A 162 -29.71 -18.63 14.43
C ILE A 162 -29.18 -17.20 14.29
N GLY A 163 -29.13 -16.43 15.38
CA GLY A 163 -28.62 -15.07 15.33
C GLY A 163 -28.87 -14.26 16.62
N LEU A 164 -28.63 -12.98 16.50
CA LEU A 164 -28.76 -11.98 17.56
C LEU A 164 -29.57 -10.79 17.05
N SER A 165 -30.46 -10.22 17.88
CA SER A 165 -31.16 -8.97 17.58
C SER A 165 -30.64 -7.85 18.48
N PHE A 166 -30.38 -6.69 17.88
CA PHE A 166 -29.88 -5.49 18.53
C PHE A 166 -30.84 -4.33 18.40
N ARG A 167 -30.94 -3.52 19.44
CA ARG A 167 -31.56 -2.19 19.40
C ARG A 167 -30.56 -1.12 19.01
N ASP A 168 -31.00 0.12 18.90
CA ASP A 168 -30.12 1.29 18.76
C ASP A 168 -29.25 1.47 20.02
N ASN A 169 -27.97 1.76 19.79
CA ASN A 169 -26.96 1.99 20.84
C ASN A 169 -26.89 0.85 21.88
N PRO A 170 -26.56 -0.37 21.48
CA PRO A 170 -26.31 -1.46 22.41
C PRO A 170 -25.11 -1.14 23.32
N GLY A 171 -25.02 -1.77 24.47
CA GLY A 171 -23.92 -1.58 25.41
C GLY A 171 -22.57 -2.06 24.83
N ASP A 172 -21.48 -1.54 25.34
CA ASP A 172 -20.13 -1.86 24.89
C ASP A 172 -19.60 -3.15 25.53
N ILE A 173 -18.58 -3.74 24.90
CA ILE A 173 -17.80 -4.84 25.46
C ILE A 173 -16.38 -4.33 25.69
N VAL A 174 -15.93 -4.41 26.95
CA VAL A 174 -14.55 -4.04 27.31
C VAL A 174 -13.83 -5.27 27.84
N ASN A 175 -12.69 -5.61 27.25
CA ASN A 175 -11.84 -6.68 27.75
C ASN A 175 -10.51 -6.13 28.26
N ARG A 176 -10.19 -6.43 29.53
CA ARG A 176 -8.94 -6.18 30.23
C ARG A 176 -8.38 -7.43 30.88
N SER A 177 -8.80 -8.61 30.43
CA SER A 177 -8.33 -9.87 30.96
C SER A 177 -6.84 -10.06 30.69
N ASP A 178 -6.02 -10.10 31.75
CA ASP A 178 -4.55 -10.11 31.64
C ASP A 178 -3.94 -11.38 32.23
N PHE A 179 -4.49 -12.54 31.88
CA PHE A 179 -3.83 -13.79 32.17
C PHE A 179 -2.64 -13.98 31.25
N ARG A 180 -1.46 -14.19 31.79
CA ARG A 180 -0.20 -14.29 31.03
C ARG A 180 0.49 -15.61 31.31
N GLU A 181 1.03 -16.21 30.26
CA GLU A 181 1.99 -17.30 30.36
C GLU A 181 3.37 -16.74 30.07
N ILE A 182 4.33 -16.96 30.96
CA ILE A 182 5.70 -16.48 30.81
C ILE A 182 6.54 -17.60 30.21
N ASN A 183 6.88 -17.48 28.93
CA ASN A 183 7.83 -18.35 28.26
C ASN A 183 9.19 -17.67 28.21
N SER A 184 10.15 -18.13 29.04
CA SER A 184 11.49 -17.60 29.05
C SER A 184 12.28 -18.11 27.84
N ILE A 185 12.57 -17.26 26.89
CA ILE A 185 13.40 -17.55 25.70
C ILE A 185 14.68 -16.73 25.79
N THR A 186 15.82 -17.40 25.59
CA THR A 186 17.11 -16.71 25.52
C THR A 186 17.34 -16.24 24.08
N ASN A 187 17.30 -14.95 23.83
CA ASN A 187 17.49 -14.36 22.52
C ASN A 187 18.83 -13.63 22.36
N PHE A 188 18.98 -12.94 21.22
CA PHE A 188 20.17 -12.19 20.83
C PHE A 188 20.66 -11.13 21.83
N VAL A 189 19.81 -10.63 22.70
CA VAL A 189 20.10 -9.54 23.66
C VAL A 189 20.29 -10.08 25.09
N GLY A 190 19.89 -11.34 25.36
CA GLY A 190 19.89 -11.96 26.66
C GLY A 190 18.65 -12.83 26.88
N GLN A 191 18.33 -13.15 28.11
CA GLN A 191 17.08 -13.81 28.46
C GLN A 191 15.95 -12.78 28.26
N LEU A 192 15.09 -12.99 27.29
CA LEU A 192 13.83 -12.28 27.13
C LEU A 192 12.72 -13.21 27.57
N ASP A 193 11.92 -12.74 28.48
CA ASP A 193 10.69 -13.42 28.82
C ASP A 193 9.63 -12.99 27.78
N ILE A 194 9.26 -13.90 26.89
CA ILE A 194 8.08 -13.71 26.05
C ILE A 194 6.88 -13.95 26.95
N VAL A 195 6.09 -12.94 27.07
CA VAL A 195 4.85 -12.98 27.84
C VAL A 195 3.72 -13.16 26.84
N ASP A 196 3.24 -14.40 26.69
CA ASP A 196 2.04 -14.65 25.91
C ASP A 196 0.82 -14.18 26.72
N ARG A 197 0.09 -13.21 26.17
CA ARG A 197 -1.18 -12.77 26.76
C ARG A 197 -2.29 -13.69 26.32
N ILE A 198 -2.75 -14.49 27.22
CA ILE A 198 -3.80 -15.49 26.99
C ILE A 198 -5.19 -14.89 27.21
N GLY A 199 -5.38 -14.17 28.31
CA GLY A 199 -6.63 -13.52 28.69
C GLY A 199 -7.83 -14.47 28.77
N LEU A 200 -8.90 -14.16 28.03
CA LEU A 200 -10.03 -15.06 27.86
C LEU A 200 -9.64 -16.20 26.92
N GLN A 201 -9.64 -17.43 27.44
CA GLN A 201 -9.22 -18.61 26.69
C GLN A 201 -10.28 -19.69 26.70
N VAL A 202 -10.48 -20.35 25.56
CA VAL A 202 -11.23 -21.61 25.42
C VAL A 202 -10.32 -22.77 25.04
N ASN A 203 -10.80 -23.99 25.20
CA ASN A 203 -10.06 -25.19 24.79
C ASN A 203 -9.85 -25.22 23.26
N PRO A 204 -8.77 -25.86 22.76
CA PRO A 204 -8.49 -25.99 21.33
C PRO A 204 -9.72 -26.49 20.54
N GLY A 205 -9.96 -25.82 19.39
CA GLY A 205 -11.08 -26.09 18.48
C GLY A 205 -12.42 -25.45 18.89
N ASN A 206 -12.49 -24.76 20.05
CA ASN A 206 -13.66 -23.99 20.44
C ASN A 206 -13.52 -22.52 20.06
N ASN A 207 -14.65 -21.81 19.97
CA ASN A 207 -14.75 -20.46 19.46
C ASN A 207 -14.96 -19.44 20.59
N ILE A 208 -14.51 -18.21 20.35
CA ILE A 208 -14.89 -17.05 21.16
C ILE A 208 -15.57 -16.03 20.24
N THR A 209 -16.78 -15.64 20.61
CA THR A 209 -17.54 -14.60 19.88
C THR A 209 -17.84 -13.46 20.83
N LEU A 210 -17.39 -12.26 20.52
CA LEU A 210 -17.74 -11.01 21.22
C LEU A 210 -18.43 -10.08 20.24
N VAL A 211 -19.71 -9.83 20.45
CA VAL A 211 -20.57 -9.08 19.52
C VAL A 211 -21.46 -8.11 20.29
N GLY A 212 -21.28 -6.80 20.07
CA GLY A 212 -22.00 -5.81 20.85
C GLY A 212 -22.03 -4.40 20.23
N GLY A 213 -22.07 -3.40 21.11
CA GLY A 213 -21.69 -2.03 20.80
C GLY A 213 -20.20 -1.92 20.50
N ASP A 214 -19.54 -0.84 20.90
CA ASP A 214 -18.10 -0.73 20.70
C ASP A 214 -17.35 -1.80 21.51
N ILE A 215 -16.30 -2.36 20.91
CA ILE A 215 -15.45 -3.35 21.55
C ILE A 215 -14.08 -2.72 21.83
N VAL A 216 -13.67 -2.75 23.07
CA VAL A 216 -12.38 -2.23 23.51
C VAL A 216 -11.55 -3.35 24.13
N LEU A 217 -10.45 -3.70 23.50
CA LEU A 217 -9.45 -4.63 23.99
C LEU A 217 -8.24 -3.81 24.47
N GLU A 218 -7.99 -3.78 25.74
CA GLU A 218 -6.98 -2.94 26.36
C GLU A 218 -6.17 -3.78 27.36
N ASP A 219 -4.85 -3.90 27.13
CA ASP A 219 -3.94 -4.68 27.99
C ASP A 219 -4.46 -6.10 28.24
N SER A 220 -4.93 -6.79 27.21
CA SER A 220 -5.76 -8.00 27.34
C SER A 220 -5.43 -9.07 26.30
N GLY A 221 -5.88 -10.30 26.58
CA GLY A 221 -5.83 -11.42 25.63
C GLY A 221 -7.20 -12.01 25.31
N ILE A 222 -7.35 -12.54 24.09
CA ILE A 222 -8.41 -13.45 23.68
C ILE A 222 -7.75 -14.59 22.91
N THR A 223 -7.91 -15.84 23.39
CA THR A 223 -7.20 -16.99 22.83
C THR A 223 -8.16 -18.15 22.56
N ALA A 224 -8.21 -18.57 21.28
CA ALA A 224 -9.01 -19.72 20.84
C ALA A 224 -8.18 -20.60 19.88
N PRO A 225 -7.29 -21.45 20.41
CA PRO A 225 -6.34 -22.21 19.58
C PRO A 225 -7.08 -23.11 18.57
N GLY A 226 -6.86 -22.91 17.25
CA GLY A 226 -7.51 -23.67 16.19
C GLY A 226 -9.02 -23.47 16.07
N GLY A 227 -9.61 -22.58 16.88
CA GLY A 227 -11.01 -22.18 16.82
C GLY A 227 -11.22 -20.85 16.12
N ILE A 228 -12.44 -20.34 16.13
CA ILE A 228 -12.80 -19.09 15.48
C ILE A 228 -12.99 -17.99 16.52
N ILE A 229 -12.38 -16.82 16.28
CA ILE A 229 -12.68 -15.62 17.05
C ILE A 229 -13.48 -14.66 16.16
N ASN A 230 -14.71 -14.34 16.58
CA ASN A 230 -15.53 -13.34 15.93
C ASN A 230 -15.62 -12.08 16.81
N LEU A 231 -15.26 -10.93 16.25
CA LEU A 231 -15.32 -9.62 16.90
C LEU A 231 -16.12 -8.65 16.05
N GLY A 232 -17.05 -7.94 16.64
CA GLY A 232 -17.82 -6.91 15.94
C GLY A 232 -19.15 -6.61 16.60
N GLY A 233 -20.00 -5.87 15.89
CA GLY A 233 -21.31 -5.50 16.41
C GLY A 233 -21.98 -4.42 15.60
N LEU A 234 -23.09 -3.95 16.12
CA LEU A 234 -23.91 -2.89 15.53
C LEU A 234 -24.02 -1.71 16.52
N SER A 235 -24.01 -0.50 15.98
CA SER A 235 -24.35 0.72 16.74
C SER A 235 -25.80 1.15 16.55
N ALA A 236 -26.55 0.46 15.66
CA ALA A 236 -27.96 0.69 15.38
C ALA A 236 -28.73 -0.63 15.38
N ALA A 237 -30.07 -0.54 15.44
CA ALA A 237 -30.93 -1.72 15.43
C ALA A 237 -30.71 -2.57 14.18
N GLY A 238 -30.62 -3.88 14.38
CA GLY A 238 -30.41 -4.86 13.31
C GLY A 238 -30.26 -6.27 13.82
N GLU A 239 -30.11 -7.21 12.90
CA GLU A 239 -29.94 -8.64 13.20
C GLU A 239 -28.61 -9.15 12.65
N ILE A 240 -27.90 -9.94 13.46
CA ILE A 240 -26.68 -10.65 13.05
C ILE A 240 -27.02 -12.13 12.97
N ILE A 241 -26.66 -12.78 11.85
CA ILE A 241 -27.00 -14.17 11.58
C ILE A 241 -25.80 -15.06 11.90
N PHE A 242 -26.04 -16.18 12.54
CA PHE A 242 -25.04 -17.24 12.77
C PHE A 242 -24.98 -18.16 11.55
N ASN A 243 -23.82 -18.29 10.94
CA ASN A 243 -23.60 -19.20 9.83
C ASN A 243 -23.19 -20.60 10.31
N PRO A 244 -23.49 -21.66 9.52
CA PRO A 244 -23.13 -23.04 9.90
C PRO A 244 -21.63 -23.30 10.03
N ASP A 245 -20.79 -22.47 9.39
CA ASP A 245 -19.32 -22.55 9.47
C ASP A 245 -18.74 -21.83 10.70
N GLY A 246 -19.59 -21.24 11.55
CA GLY A 246 -19.17 -20.50 12.75
C GLY A 246 -18.87 -19.02 12.50
N SER A 247 -18.93 -18.54 11.25
CA SER A 247 -18.84 -17.11 10.92
C SER A 247 -20.16 -16.38 11.17
N LEU A 248 -20.13 -15.05 11.08
CA LEU A 248 -21.29 -14.18 11.30
C LEU A 248 -21.61 -13.39 10.03
N THR A 249 -22.90 -13.26 9.70
CA THR A 249 -23.38 -12.33 8.68
C THR A 249 -23.95 -11.09 9.32
N PHE A 250 -23.42 -9.94 8.94
CA PHE A 250 -23.88 -8.62 9.37
C PHE A 250 -24.80 -8.00 8.32
N PRO A 251 -25.88 -7.30 8.72
CA PRO A 251 -26.84 -6.74 7.78
C PRO A 251 -26.21 -5.59 6.97
N ASP A 252 -26.59 -5.50 5.69
CA ASP A 252 -26.23 -4.39 4.84
C ASP A 252 -26.92 -3.09 5.26
N GLY A 253 -26.20 -1.96 5.16
CA GLY A 253 -26.76 -0.63 5.42
C GLY A 253 -27.04 -0.31 6.89
N VAL A 254 -26.75 -1.20 7.83
CA VAL A 254 -26.80 -0.94 9.27
C VAL A 254 -25.42 -0.52 9.76
N THR A 255 -25.35 0.57 10.52
CA THR A 255 -24.08 1.07 11.07
C THR A 255 -23.51 0.07 12.06
N ARG A 256 -22.30 -0.39 11.79
CA ARG A 256 -21.54 -1.26 12.70
C ARG A 256 -20.91 -0.47 13.83
N SER A 257 -20.49 -1.16 14.87
CA SER A 257 -19.73 -0.62 16.01
C SER A 257 -18.24 -0.57 15.70
N ASP A 258 -17.46 0.06 16.57
CA ASP A 258 -16.00 0.17 16.46
C ASP A 258 -15.28 -0.92 17.27
N LEU A 259 -14.05 -1.26 16.82
CA LEU A 259 -13.13 -2.12 17.58
C LEU A 259 -11.80 -1.40 17.78
N THR A 260 -11.36 -1.36 19.04
CA THR A 260 -10.05 -0.82 19.40
C THR A 260 -9.20 -1.87 20.11
N LEU A 261 -7.98 -2.07 19.61
CA LEU A 261 -6.93 -2.86 20.27
C LEU A 261 -5.80 -1.91 20.69
N SER A 262 -5.48 -1.89 21.98
CA SER A 262 -4.42 -1.04 22.52
C SER A 262 -3.68 -1.69 23.67
N ARG A 263 -2.49 -1.14 24.01
CA ARG A 263 -1.68 -1.61 25.15
C ARG A 263 -1.42 -3.11 25.10
N GLU A 264 -0.84 -3.58 24.00
CA GLU A 264 -0.48 -4.98 23.81
C GLU A 264 -1.70 -5.94 23.81
N ALA A 265 -2.90 -5.47 23.52
CA ALA A 265 -4.06 -6.34 23.37
C ALA A 265 -3.83 -7.35 22.25
N THR A 266 -4.06 -8.63 22.54
CA THR A 266 -3.75 -9.73 21.63
C THR A 266 -4.98 -10.61 21.39
N VAL A 267 -5.29 -10.87 20.13
CA VAL A 267 -6.27 -11.85 19.67
C VAL A 267 -5.53 -12.97 18.97
N ASN A 268 -5.59 -14.21 19.46
CA ASN A 268 -4.72 -15.30 19.03
C ASN A 268 -5.50 -16.59 18.83
N VAL A 269 -5.38 -17.15 17.61
CA VAL A 269 -6.00 -18.44 17.22
C VAL A 269 -4.96 -19.50 16.82
N ARG A 270 -3.67 -19.24 16.99
CA ARG A 270 -2.58 -20.14 16.55
C ARG A 270 -2.71 -21.52 17.19
N ALA A 271 -2.50 -22.57 16.36
CA ALA A 271 -2.58 -23.97 16.76
C ALA A 271 -1.75 -24.86 15.82
N ASP A 272 -2.07 -26.14 15.75
CA ASP A 272 -1.53 -27.11 14.78
C ASP A 272 -2.20 -27.02 13.38
N GLY A 273 -3.22 -26.16 13.25
CA GLY A 273 -3.98 -25.86 12.03
C GLY A 273 -5.32 -25.24 12.37
N GLY A 274 -6.05 -24.71 11.37
CA GLY A 274 -7.29 -23.97 11.54
C GLY A 274 -7.06 -22.61 12.23
N GLY A 275 -8.06 -22.07 12.88
CA GLY A 275 -8.02 -20.85 13.67
C GLY A 275 -8.25 -19.58 12.86
N ASP A 276 -9.53 -19.19 12.69
CA ASP A 276 -9.90 -17.98 11.95
C ASP A 276 -10.12 -16.79 12.91
N ILE A 277 -9.78 -15.59 12.43
CA ILE A 277 -10.17 -14.32 13.08
C ILE A 277 -11.08 -13.54 12.11
N ASN A 278 -12.31 -13.29 12.55
CA ASN A 278 -13.27 -12.50 11.79
C ASN A 278 -13.60 -11.21 12.53
N VAL A 279 -13.26 -10.07 11.95
CA VAL A 279 -13.58 -8.74 12.46
C VAL A 279 -14.61 -8.07 11.54
N ASN A 280 -15.76 -7.67 12.11
CA ASN A 280 -16.82 -7.01 11.35
C ASN A 280 -17.26 -5.74 12.08
N VAL A 281 -16.73 -4.59 11.67
CA VAL A 281 -16.83 -3.34 12.41
C VAL A 281 -17.07 -2.15 11.49
N ARG A 282 -17.33 -0.96 12.06
CA ARG A 282 -17.27 0.30 11.34
C ARG A 282 -15.82 0.76 11.18
N ASN A 283 -15.09 0.85 12.29
CA ASN A 283 -13.67 1.18 12.31
C ASN A 283 -12.90 0.14 13.15
N LEU A 284 -11.74 -0.27 12.64
CA LEU A 284 -10.72 -0.98 13.41
C LEU A 284 -9.56 -0.03 13.70
N THR A 285 -9.23 0.17 14.98
CA THR A 285 -8.04 0.92 15.39
C THR A 285 -7.12 0.02 16.21
N MET A 286 -5.88 -0.13 15.75
CA MET A 286 -4.84 -0.89 16.43
C MET A 286 -3.67 0.02 16.76
N SER A 287 -3.27 0.06 18.03
CA SER A 287 -2.19 0.91 18.52
C SER A 287 -1.47 0.26 19.69
N GLU A 288 -0.30 0.80 20.05
CA GLU A 288 0.43 0.37 21.24
C GLU A 288 0.59 -1.16 21.33
N ARG A 289 0.98 -1.81 20.20
CA ARG A 289 1.16 -3.26 20.05
C ARG A 289 -0.14 -4.08 20.08
N GLY A 290 -1.25 -3.52 19.61
CA GLY A 290 -2.47 -4.30 19.38
C GLY A 290 -2.23 -5.34 18.28
N GLN A 291 -2.64 -6.60 18.49
CA GLN A 291 -2.29 -7.70 17.58
C GLN A 291 -3.50 -8.60 17.26
N LEU A 292 -3.65 -8.94 15.98
CA LEU A 292 -4.48 -10.06 15.48
C LEU A 292 -3.53 -11.14 14.94
N ILE A 293 -3.53 -12.34 15.53
CA ILE A 293 -2.54 -13.37 15.23
C ILE A 293 -3.21 -14.70 14.92
N ALA A 294 -2.95 -15.20 13.69
CA ALA A 294 -3.27 -16.56 13.27
C ALA A 294 -1.99 -17.29 12.81
N GLY A 295 -2.09 -18.55 12.46
CA GLY A 295 -0.97 -19.31 11.93
C GLY A 295 -0.75 -20.65 12.60
N ILE A 296 0.32 -21.32 12.21
CA ILE A 296 0.79 -22.56 12.86
C ILE A 296 1.70 -22.19 14.03
N ALA A 297 1.35 -22.69 15.20
CA ALA A 297 2.14 -22.45 16.42
C ALA A 297 3.48 -23.20 16.37
N GLU A 298 4.40 -22.76 17.22
CA GLU A 298 5.72 -23.37 17.35
C GLU A 298 5.64 -24.84 17.79
N ASN A 299 6.49 -25.71 17.21
CA ASN A 299 6.48 -27.15 17.43
C ASN A 299 5.14 -27.84 17.15
N GLN A 300 4.29 -27.21 16.35
CA GLN A 300 2.97 -27.74 16.00
C GLN A 300 2.81 -27.87 14.48
N GLY A 301 1.68 -28.42 14.08
CA GLY A 301 1.36 -28.66 12.69
C GLY A 301 1.87 -30.03 12.17
N PHE A 302 1.61 -30.27 10.91
CA PHE A 302 1.99 -31.50 10.19
C PHE A 302 2.06 -31.19 8.67
N PRO A 303 2.67 -32.05 7.84
CA PRO A 303 2.73 -31.80 6.41
C PRO A 303 1.34 -31.64 5.81
N GLY A 304 1.09 -30.45 5.23
CA GLY A 304 -0.23 -30.09 4.69
C GLY A 304 -1.24 -29.52 5.70
N ALA A 305 -0.85 -29.28 6.96
CA ALA A 305 -1.65 -28.48 7.87
C ALA A 305 -1.88 -27.08 7.27
N GLN A 306 -3.07 -26.54 7.48
CA GLN A 306 -3.44 -25.21 6.98
C GLN A 306 -3.92 -24.37 8.16
N ALA A 307 -3.28 -23.24 8.40
CA ALA A 307 -3.80 -22.23 9.31
C ALA A 307 -5.05 -21.58 8.72
N GLY A 308 -5.95 -21.12 9.58
CA GLY A 308 -7.10 -20.32 9.14
C GLY A 308 -6.72 -18.90 8.78
N ASP A 309 -7.71 -18.13 8.32
CA ASP A 309 -7.54 -16.80 7.77
C ASP A 309 -7.82 -15.68 8.81
N ILE A 310 -7.29 -14.51 8.55
CA ILE A 310 -7.70 -13.27 9.23
C ILE A 310 -8.50 -12.42 8.25
N THR A 311 -9.78 -12.22 8.55
CA THR A 311 -10.68 -11.41 7.73
C THR A 311 -11.13 -10.18 8.52
N VAL A 312 -10.83 -8.99 7.99
CA VAL A 312 -11.26 -7.70 8.54
C VAL A 312 -12.20 -7.02 7.55
N ASN A 313 -13.46 -6.85 7.95
CA ASN A 313 -14.49 -6.14 7.20
C ASN A 313 -14.86 -4.86 7.98
N ALA A 314 -14.22 -3.74 7.68
CA ALA A 314 -14.51 -2.44 8.27
C ALA A 314 -15.24 -1.54 7.27
N THR A 315 -16.42 -1.03 7.62
CA THR A 315 -17.22 -0.23 6.68
C THR A 315 -16.67 1.17 6.46
N GLU A 316 -15.82 1.69 7.37
CA GLU A 316 -15.20 3.02 7.24
C GLU A 316 -13.67 2.96 7.19
N SER A 317 -13.02 2.45 8.25
CA SER A 317 -11.56 2.48 8.26
C SER A 317 -10.89 1.34 9.03
N VAL A 318 -9.68 0.99 8.58
CA VAL A 318 -8.71 0.18 9.32
C VAL A 318 -7.46 1.03 9.52
N ARG A 319 -7.08 1.25 10.78
CA ARG A 319 -5.91 2.03 11.17
C ARG A 319 -4.99 1.20 12.04
N ILE A 320 -3.73 1.05 11.61
CA ILE A 320 -2.71 0.29 12.32
C ILE A 320 -1.55 1.24 12.61
N PHE A 321 -1.37 1.58 13.89
CA PHE A 321 -0.28 2.43 14.35
C PHE A 321 0.79 1.58 15.04
N GLY A 322 1.99 1.57 14.50
CA GLY A 322 3.13 0.97 15.14
C GLY A 322 3.58 1.72 16.40
N VAL A 323 4.82 1.60 16.80
CA VAL A 323 5.35 2.19 18.03
C VAL A 323 5.80 3.63 17.78
N ASN A 324 5.42 4.56 18.65
CA ASN A 324 5.99 5.91 18.65
C ASN A 324 7.46 5.88 19.07
N GLU A 325 8.32 6.34 18.14
CA GLU A 325 9.71 6.78 18.29
C GLU A 325 10.63 6.05 19.30
N GLY A 326 11.58 5.30 18.79
CA GLY A 326 12.89 5.10 19.41
C GLY A 326 13.21 3.73 19.96
N ILE A 327 12.34 2.71 19.87
CA ILE A 327 12.68 1.32 20.25
C ILE A 327 12.21 0.39 19.12
N SER A 328 12.98 0.31 18.06
CA SER A 328 12.76 -0.67 17.00
C SER A 328 13.36 -2.01 17.43
N PHE A 329 12.53 -2.87 18.00
CA PHE A 329 12.81 -4.31 18.10
C PHE A 329 11.75 -5.05 17.29
N PRO A 330 12.11 -5.95 16.36
CA PRO A 330 11.15 -6.78 15.65
C PRO A 330 10.26 -7.56 16.62
N GLY A 331 8.94 -7.51 16.43
CA GLY A 331 7.95 -8.22 17.24
C GLY A 331 7.26 -7.38 18.31
N PHE A 332 7.37 -6.05 18.23
CA PHE A 332 6.73 -5.12 19.17
C PHE A 332 5.84 -4.08 18.49
N GLU A 333 5.45 -4.31 17.24
CA GLU A 333 4.57 -3.42 16.49
C GLU A 333 3.10 -3.82 16.65
N SER A 334 2.18 -2.91 16.32
CA SER A 334 0.79 -3.29 16.08
C SER A 334 0.70 -4.02 14.77
N GLU A 335 0.10 -5.23 14.75
CA GLU A 335 0.13 -6.06 13.56
C GLU A 335 -1.12 -6.94 13.37
N ILE A 336 -1.43 -7.17 12.10
CA ILE A 336 -2.27 -8.29 11.66
C ILE A 336 -1.33 -9.30 11.03
N SER A 337 -1.16 -10.48 11.67
CA SER A 337 -0.15 -11.43 11.24
C SER A 337 -0.66 -12.87 11.22
N ASN A 338 -0.26 -13.59 10.16
CA ASN A 338 -0.53 -15.00 9.98
C ASN A 338 0.80 -15.69 9.64
N PHE A 339 1.29 -16.56 10.51
CA PHE A 339 2.64 -17.07 10.32
C PHE A 339 2.84 -18.51 10.80
N VAL A 340 3.88 -19.15 10.26
CA VAL A 340 4.33 -20.48 10.64
C VAL A 340 5.65 -20.38 11.41
N GLY A 341 5.67 -20.94 12.62
CA GLY A 341 6.85 -20.91 13.50
C GLY A 341 6.94 -19.64 14.37
N LEU A 342 8.13 -19.29 14.82
CA LEU A 342 8.42 -18.08 15.62
C LEU A 342 9.56 -17.24 15.03
N PRO A 343 9.50 -15.89 15.12
CA PRO A 343 10.53 -14.99 14.54
C PRO A 343 11.87 -14.92 15.31
N LEU A 344 12.19 -15.83 16.22
CA LEU A 344 13.28 -15.65 17.18
C LEU A 344 14.55 -16.49 16.89
N ARG A 345 15.71 -15.84 16.95
CA ARG A 345 17.04 -16.47 16.88
C ARG A 345 17.76 -16.41 18.22
N LYS A 346 18.42 -17.51 18.60
CA LYS A 346 19.41 -17.49 19.68
C LYS A 346 20.73 -16.83 19.24
N ARG A 347 21.35 -16.08 20.14
CA ARG A 347 22.60 -15.34 19.93
C ARG A 347 23.83 -16.22 19.66
N ASP A 348 23.84 -17.46 20.12
CA ASP A 348 24.99 -18.37 20.05
C ASP A 348 25.01 -19.24 18.78
N GLY A 349 24.08 -19.00 17.84
CA GLY A 349 23.99 -19.81 16.63
C GLY A 349 23.45 -21.23 16.86
N SER A 350 23.18 -21.62 18.12
CA SER A 350 22.41 -22.81 18.42
C SER A 350 20.96 -22.45 18.16
N ASP A 351 20.45 -22.81 16.99
CA ASP A 351 19.05 -22.70 16.67
C ASP A 351 18.25 -23.48 17.72
N THR A 352 17.44 -22.79 18.50
CA THR A 352 16.29 -23.43 19.10
C THR A 352 15.32 -23.60 17.96
N SER A 353 15.40 -24.79 17.36
CA SER A 353 14.48 -25.15 16.31
C SER A 353 13.08 -25.18 16.87
N VAL A 354 12.35 -24.17 16.52
CA VAL A 354 10.92 -24.12 16.76
C VAL A 354 10.27 -24.38 15.43
N ASN A 355 10.12 -25.66 15.10
CA ASN A 355 9.59 -26.11 13.82
C ASN A 355 8.07 -25.93 13.86
N GLY A 356 7.55 -25.04 13.03
CA GLY A 356 6.17 -25.09 12.60
C GLY A 356 6.09 -25.83 11.27
N LEU A 357 5.07 -26.65 11.08
CA LEU A 357 4.93 -27.44 9.86
C LEU A 357 3.53 -27.30 9.28
N GLY A 358 3.42 -26.66 8.11
CA GLY A 358 2.14 -26.37 7.46
C GLY A 358 2.10 -24.97 6.83
N ASN A 359 1.02 -24.63 6.18
CA ASN A 359 0.87 -23.37 5.49
C ASN A 359 0.25 -22.30 6.40
N ALA A 360 0.69 -21.06 6.29
CA ALA A 360 -0.01 -19.91 6.85
C ALA A 360 -1.33 -19.67 6.10
N GLY A 361 -2.31 -19.09 6.78
CA GLY A 361 -3.54 -18.60 6.16
C GLY A 361 -3.39 -17.21 5.55
N GLY A 362 -4.43 -16.76 4.83
CA GLY A 362 -4.47 -15.43 4.23
C GLY A 362 -4.81 -14.31 5.23
N ILE A 363 -4.56 -13.08 4.77
CA ILE A 363 -5.02 -11.85 5.44
C ILE A 363 -5.88 -11.08 4.43
N PHE A 364 -7.15 -10.88 4.76
CA PHE A 364 -8.12 -10.20 3.92
C PHE A 364 -8.65 -8.97 4.61
N VAL A 365 -8.41 -7.78 4.06
CA VAL A 365 -8.87 -6.52 4.60
C VAL A 365 -9.80 -5.84 3.59
N ASN A 366 -11.06 -5.63 3.98
CA ASN A 366 -12.06 -4.92 3.20
C ASN A 366 -12.48 -3.67 3.97
N THR A 367 -12.25 -2.46 3.41
CA THR A 367 -12.54 -1.21 4.08
C THR A 367 -12.71 -0.06 3.09
N ASN A 368 -13.17 1.11 3.53
CA ASN A 368 -13.07 2.31 2.69
C ASN A 368 -11.68 2.94 2.77
N LEU A 369 -11.07 2.93 3.95
CA LEU A 369 -9.76 3.53 4.19
C LEU A 369 -8.85 2.58 4.96
N LEU A 370 -7.71 2.20 4.37
CA LEU A 370 -6.63 1.54 5.10
C LEU A 370 -5.50 2.54 5.34
N GLU A 371 -5.11 2.71 6.58
CA GLU A 371 -3.95 3.51 6.99
C GLU A 371 -3.03 2.69 7.88
N ILE A 372 -1.77 2.53 7.46
CA ILE A 372 -0.72 1.84 8.23
C ILE A 372 0.41 2.83 8.46
N TYR A 373 0.73 3.11 9.72
CA TYR A 373 1.70 4.12 10.13
C TYR A 373 2.78 3.57 11.05
N ASN A 374 3.99 4.17 10.98
CA ASN A 374 5.02 4.04 12.01
C ASN A 374 5.31 2.58 12.40
N GLU A 375 5.68 1.76 11.41
CA GLU A 375 5.99 0.33 11.59
C GLU A 375 4.75 -0.56 11.91
N GLY A 376 3.51 -0.04 11.88
CA GLY A 376 2.31 -0.87 11.83
C GLY A 376 2.37 -1.85 10.67
N LYS A 377 1.82 -3.08 10.80
CA LYS A 377 2.19 -4.15 9.87
C LYS A 377 1.04 -5.07 9.48
N LEU A 378 1.02 -5.47 8.20
CA LEU A 378 0.36 -6.68 7.72
C LEU A 378 1.44 -7.71 7.37
N SER A 379 1.37 -8.94 7.88
CA SER A 379 2.41 -9.93 7.63
C SER A 379 1.89 -11.36 7.51
N SER A 380 2.21 -12.03 6.40
CA SER A 380 2.11 -13.48 6.29
C SER A 380 3.49 -14.06 6.06
N SER A 381 3.99 -14.93 6.96
CA SER A 381 5.41 -15.28 6.96
C SER A 381 5.66 -16.73 7.39
N VAL A 382 6.69 -17.34 6.81
CA VAL A 382 7.26 -18.59 7.29
C VAL A 382 8.66 -18.32 7.84
N PHE A 383 8.85 -18.56 9.13
CA PHE A 383 10.09 -18.24 9.82
C PHE A 383 11.13 -19.35 9.73
N PRO A 384 12.41 -19.05 10.02
CA PRO A 384 13.48 -20.04 9.96
C PRO A 384 13.16 -21.32 10.73
N GLN A 385 13.39 -22.47 10.08
CA GLN A 385 13.12 -23.83 10.56
C GLN A 385 11.63 -24.22 10.64
N ALA A 386 10.74 -23.43 10.07
CA ALA A 386 9.38 -23.82 9.76
C ALA A 386 9.27 -24.19 8.28
N GLU A 387 8.39 -25.09 7.90
CA GLU A 387 8.19 -25.53 6.51
C GLU A 387 6.73 -25.28 6.10
N GLY A 388 6.54 -24.76 4.89
CA GLY A 388 5.25 -24.52 4.29
C GLY A 388 5.16 -23.18 3.55
N ASN A 389 4.02 -22.91 2.98
CA ASN A 389 3.78 -21.67 2.22
C ASN A 389 3.36 -20.53 3.14
N SER A 390 3.75 -19.31 2.81
CA SER A 390 3.09 -18.13 3.39
C SER A 390 1.73 -17.88 2.72
N GLY A 391 0.82 -17.20 3.43
CA GLY A 391 -0.51 -16.90 2.93
C GLY A 391 -0.55 -15.62 2.10
N ALA A 392 -1.59 -15.47 1.29
CA ALA A 392 -1.82 -14.26 0.54
C ALA A 392 -2.26 -13.08 1.43
N ILE A 393 -1.90 -11.86 1.04
CA ILE A 393 -2.41 -10.63 1.63
C ILE A 393 -3.25 -9.91 0.58
N VAL A 394 -4.53 -9.71 0.86
CA VAL A 394 -5.45 -9.04 -0.06
C VAL A 394 -6.13 -7.87 0.64
N VAL A 395 -5.96 -6.68 0.10
CA VAL A 395 -6.60 -5.46 0.59
C VAL A 395 -7.52 -4.92 -0.48
N ASN A 396 -8.77 -4.66 -0.11
CA ASN A 396 -9.75 -3.96 -0.94
C ASN A 396 -10.21 -2.70 -0.21
N ALA A 397 -9.97 -1.52 -0.79
CA ALA A 397 -10.31 -0.24 -0.18
C ALA A 397 -10.73 0.81 -1.22
N ASN A 398 -11.13 2.00 -0.77
CA ASN A 398 -11.18 3.17 -1.64
C ASN A 398 -9.82 3.86 -1.68
N THR A 399 -9.18 3.97 -0.52
CA THR A 399 -7.85 4.57 -0.37
C THR A 399 -6.98 3.71 0.52
N ILE A 400 -5.72 3.54 0.13
CA ILE A 400 -4.68 2.83 0.90
C ILE A 400 -3.51 3.78 1.13
N LEU A 401 -3.15 4.01 2.38
CA LEU A 401 -1.95 4.74 2.77
C LEU A 401 -1.04 3.85 3.62
N VAL A 402 0.19 3.66 3.16
CA VAL A 402 1.25 2.98 3.90
C VAL A 402 2.38 3.96 4.12
N ASP A 403 2.57 4.42 5.35
CA ASP A 403 3.52 5.46 5.73
C ASP A 403 4.50 4.95 6.79
N SER A 404 5.77 4.84 6.41
CA SER A 404 6.82 4.30 7.30
C SER A 404 6.47 2.92 7.86
N ALA A 405 5.91 2.03 7.01
CA ALA A 405 5.30 0.79 7.45
C ALA A 405 5.50 -0.35 6.43
N PRO A 406 5.51 -1.62 6.84
CA PRO A 406 5.64 -2.76 5.95
C PRO A 406 4.33 -3.54 5.71
N ILE A 407 4.18 -4.08 4.49
CA ILE A 407 3.29 -5.20 4.15
C ILE A 407 4.18 -6.35 3.67
N LEU A 408 4.14 -7.50 4.36
CA LEU A 408 5.11 -8.57 4.20
C LEU A 408 4.45 -9.92 3.92
N SER A 409 4.77 -10.55 2.79
CA SER A 409 4.64 -11.98 2.58
C SER A 409 6.03 -12.54 2.35
N ILE A 410 6.59 -13.27 3.32
CA ILE A 410 8.00 -13.68 3.25
C ILE A 410 8.23 -15.12 3.74
N ILE A 411 9.21 -15.78 3.11
CA ILE A 411 9.78 -17.04 3.57
C ILE A 411 11.29 -16.85 3.77
N VAL A 412 11.80 -17.29 4.91
CA VAL A 412 13.21 -17.11 5.27
C VAL A 412 13.89 -18.45 5.46
N ARG A 413 14.74 -18.87 4.49
CA ARG A 413 15.63 -20.07 4.50
C ARG A 413 14.95 -21.42 4.53
N GLU A 414 13.66 -21.49 4.17
CA GLU A 414 12.87 -22.72 4.32
C GLU A 414 12.21 -23.14 3.01
N THR A 415 11.50 -24.27 3.02
CA THR A 415 10.81 -24.79 1.83
C THR A 415 9.34 -24.31 1.82
N GLY A 416 8.93 -23.75 0.71
CA GLY A 416 7.57 -23.29 0.46
C GLY A 416 7.51 -22.13 -0.52
N ASP A 417 6.33 -21.89 -1.10
CA ASP A 417 6.07 -20.75 -1.96
C ASP A 417 5.54 -19.57 -1.15
N VAL A 418 5.98 -18.39 -1.52
CA VAL A 418 5.52 -17.13 -0.91
C VAL A 418 4.15 -16.76 -1.45
N GLY A 419 3.23 -16.38 -0.58
CA GLY A 419 1.90 -15.91 -0.95
C GLY A 419 1.92 -14.53 -1.61
N ASP A 420 0.96 -14.29 -2.49
CA ASP A 420 0.84 -13.04 -3.24
C ASP A 420 0.38 -11.87 -2.35
N VAL A 421 0.76 -10.65 -2.73
CA VAL A 421 0.26 -9.40 -2.16
C VAL A 421 -0.58 -8.68 -3.20
N THR A 422 -1.87 -8.49 -2.91
CA THR A 422 -2.80 -7.79 -3.79
C THR A 422 -3.39 -6.58 -3.09
N LEU A 423 -3.18 -5.40 -3.66
CA LEU A 423 -3.74 -4.14 -3.16
C LEU A 423 -4.69 -3.56 -4.21
N ASN A 424 -5.97 -3.48 -3.88
CA ASN A 424 -6.99 -2.90 -4.74
C ASN A 424 -7.55 -1.64 -4.08
N ALA A 425 -7.47 -0.49 -4.76
CA ALA A 425 -8.09 0.73 -4.33
C ALA A 425 -8.85 1.41 -5.47
N THR A 426 -10.02 1.96 -5.19
CA THR A 426 -10.80 2.65 -6.23
C THR A 426 -10.29 4.06 -6.51
N GLU A 427 -9.63 4.71 -5.55
CA GLU A 427 -9.14 6.09 -5.64
C GLU A 427 -7.62 6.15 -5.69
N SER A 428 -6.93 5.84 -4.58
CA SER A 428 -5.47 5.95 -4.53
C SER A 428 -4.80 4.90 -3.66
N ILE A 429 -3.53 4.60 -4.02
CA ILE A 429 -2.59 3.86 -3.19
C ILE A 429 -1.33 4.71 -3.07
N ASP A 430 -1.02 5.11 -1.84
CA ASP A 430 0.14 5.91 -1.51
C ASP A 430 1.08 5.12 -0.58
N ILE A 431 2.30 4.83 -1.05
CA ILE A 431 3.35 4.13 -0.30
C ILE A 431 4.49 5.11 -0.11
N VAL A 432 4.69 5.57 1.12
CA VAL A 432 5.54 6.73 1.38
C VAL A 432 6.51 6.53 2.56
N ASN A 433 7.52 7.41 2.66
CA ASN A 433 8.42 7.55 3.80
C ASN A 433 9.20 6.28 4.19
N GLY A 434 9.61 5.46 3.22
CA GLY A 434 10.38 4.25 3.47
C GLY A 434 9.53 3.01 3.79
N SER A 435 8.28 3.04 3.40
CA SER A 435 7.41 1.87 3.45
C SER A 435 7.86 0.78 2.50
N VAL A 436 7.61 -0.49 2.83
CA VAL A 436 8.00 -1.63 2.00
C VAL A 436 6.84 -2.59 1.80
N ILE A 437 6.67 -3.02 0.55
CA ILE A 437 5.80 -4.15 0.18
C ILE A 437 6.71 -5.29 -0.26
N LEU A 438 6.70 -6.40 0.47
CA LEU A 438 7.54 -7.56 0.18
C LEU A 438 6.69 -8.80 -0.12
N ALA A 439 6.98 -9.47 -1.23
CA ALA A 439 6.52 -10.81 -1.53
C ALA A 439 7.74 -11.69 -1.88
N GLN A 440 8.59 -11.96 -0.88
CA GLN A 440 9.99 -12.29 -1.08
C GLN A 440 10.38 -13.62 -0.42
N SER A 441 11.16 -14.43 -1.15
CA SER A 441 11.81 -15.63 -0.63
C SER A 441 13.31 -15.38 -0.41
N ILE A 442 13.82 -15.60 0.81
CA ILE A 442 15.14 -15.14 1.24
C ILE A 442 16.00 -16.29 1.76
N GLY A 443 17.31 -16.23 1.50
CA GLY A 443 18.31 -17.17 1.95
C GLY A 443 18.32 -18.43 1.10
N ASP A 444 18.70 -19.59 1.64
CA ASP A 444 18.76 -20.85 0.89
C ASP A 444 17.37 -21.50 0.70
N ALA A 445 16.32 -20.69 0.68
CA ALA A 445 14.93 -21.14 0.57
C ALA A 445 14.64 -21.85 -0.76
N VAL A 446 13.78 -22.87 -0.72
CA VAL A 446 13.31 -23.61 -1.89
C VAL A 446 11.83 -23.32 -2.11
N GLY A 447 11.51 -22.73 -3.25
CA GLY A 447 10.17 -22.27 -3.63
C GLY A 447 10.20 -20.87 -4.24
N ASN A 448 9.10 -20.47 -4.85
CA ASN A 448 8.99 -19.21 -5.56
C ASN A 448 8.69 -18.05 -4.63
N SER A 449 9.08 -16.85 -5.03
CA SER A 449 8.57 -15.60 -4.46
C SER A 449 7.14 -15.35 -4.90
N GLY A 450 6.37 -14.57 -4.12
CA GLY A 450 5.00 -14.20 -4.42
C GLY A 450 4.92 -13.02 -5.40
N ASN A 451 3.80 -12.88 -6.07
CA ASN A 451 3.53 -11.76 -6.94
C ASN A 451 3.02 -10.55 -6.14
N VAL A 452 3.25 -9.35 -6.67
CA VAL A 452 2.64 -8.12 -6.17
C VAL A 452 1.73 -7.54 -7.23
N THR A 453 0.44 -7.40 -6.91
CA THR A 453 -0.55 -6.82 -7.81
C THR A 453 -1.16 -5.56 -7.19
N ILE A 454 -1.13 -4.45 -7.91
CA ILE A 454 -1.68 -3.17 -7.50
C ILE A 454 -2.68 -2.69 -8.54
N ASN A 455 -3.93 -2.47 -8.13
CA ASN A 455 -4.98 -1.92 -8.99
C ASN A 455 -5.57 -0.68 -8.31
N THR A 456 -5.53 0.49 -8.98
CA THR A 456 -5.96 1.74 -8.35
C THR A 456 -6.39 2.83 -9.34
N GLY A 457 -6.95 3.92 -8.84
CA GLY A 457 -7.09 5.19 -9.58
C GLY A 457 -5.73 5.83 -9.83
N SER A 458 -5.02 6.19 -8.77
CA SER A 458 -3.65 6.70 -8.83
C SER A 458 -2.73 5.96 -7.87
N PHE A 459 -1.47 5.81 -8.28
CA PHE A 459 -0.44 5.14 -7.50
C PHE A 459 0.75 6.06 -7.25
N SER A 460 1.21 6.13 -5.99
CA SER A 460 2.39 6.88 -5.59
C SER A 460 3.36 6.01 -4.79
N LEU A 461 4.61 5.94 -5.25
CA LEU A 461 5.73 5.35 -4.50
C LEU A 461 6.76 6.43 -4.21
N LEU A 462 6.73 6.98 -3.00
CA LEU A 462 7.49 8.20 -2.69
C LEU A 462 8.51 8.00 -1.58
N GLY A 463 9.58 8.80 -1.65
CA GLY A 463 10.65 8.80 -0.66
C GLY A 463 11.57 7.59 -0.85
N ARG A 464 11.77 6.79 0.21
CA ARG A 464 12.63 5.59 0.20
C ARG A 464 11.82 4.30 0.14
N SER A 465 10.61 4.38 -0.35
CA SER A 465 9.65 3.26 -0.34
C SER A 465 9.98 2.23 -1.42
N GLN A 466 9.64 0.96 -1.17
CA GLN A 466 10.04 -0.14 -2.03
C GLN A 466 8.91 -1.15 -2.24
N ILE A 467 8.84 -1.71 -3.44
CA ILE A 467 8.05 -2.90 -3.77
C ILE A 467 9.02 -3.96 -4.25
N ILE A 468 9.05 -5.11 -3.58
CA ILE A 468 10.05 -6.13 -3.82
C ILE A 468 9.40 -7.51 -3.90
N ALA A 469 9.59 -8.18 -5.04
CA ALA A 469 9.18 -9.56 -5.28
C ALA A 469 10.36 -10.44 -5.70
N ASP A 470 11.57 -10.10 -5.25
CA ASP A 470 12.79 -10.77 -5.64
C ASP A 470 12.99 -12.14 -4.96
N LYS A 471 13.83 -12.95 -5.56
CA LYS A 471 14.32 -14.21 -5.00
C LYS A 471 15.79 -14.05 -4.58
N ARG A 472 16.08 -14.30 -3.29
CA ARG A 472 17.44 -14.12 -2.74
C ARG A 472 17.99 -15.44 -2.23
N GLY A 473 18.80 -16.11 -3.05
CA GLY A 473 19.42 -17.40 -2.74
C GLY A 473 18.45 -18.57 -2.86
N GLY A 474 19.00 -19.79 -2.88
CA GLY A 474 18.23 -21.02 -3.00
C GLY A 474 17.69 -21.31 -4.40
N THR A 475 16.56 -22.01 -4.49
CA THR A 475 15.96 -22.43 -5.77
C THR A 475 14.51 -21.96 -5.86
N GLY A 476 14.13 -21.40 -7.02
CA GLY A 476 12.80 -20.89 -7.33
C GLY A 476 12.86 -19.56 -8.06
N ASP A 477 11.73 -19.17 -8.65
CA ASP A 477 11.62 -17.95 -9.42
C ASP A 477 11.28 -16.73 -8.51
N ALA A 478 11.67 -15.55 -8.95
CA ALA A 478 11.18 -14.29 -8.40
C ALA A 478 9.70 -14.10 -8.76
N GLY A 479 8.98 -13.28 -7.99
CA GLY A 479 7.59 -12.94 -8.28
C GLY A 479 7.46 -11.81 -9.29
N ASN A 480 6.32 -11.75 -9.97
CA ASN A 480 5.99 -10.67 -10.89
C ASN A 480 5.38 -9.47 -10.14
N ILE A 481 5.58 -8.27 -10.69
CA ILE A 481 4.98 -7.05 -10.18
C ILE A 481 4.09 -6.44 -11.26
N THR A 482 2.80 -6.31 -10.97
CA THR A 482 1.84 -5.69 -11.89
C THR A 482 1.19 -4.50 -11.23
N ILE A 483 1.30 -3.31 -11.85
CA ILE A 483 0.66 -2.09 -11.38
C ILE A 483 -0.25 -1.56 -12.48
N SER A 484 -1.54 -1.48 -12.18
CA SER A 484 -2.57 -0.95 -13.07
C SER A 484 -3.25 0.24 -12.43
N ALA A 485 -3.02 1.44 -12.96
CA ALA A 485 -3.66 2.65 -12.50
C ALA A 485 -4.50 3.29 -13.61
N THR A 486 -5.70 3.79 -13.28
CA THR A 486 -6.59 4.39 -14.27
C THR A 486 -6.28 5.87 -14.54
N GLU A 487 -5.43 6.50 -13.70
CA GLU A 487 -5.05 7.92 -13.82
C GLU A 487 -3.53 8.09 -13.95
N SER A 488 -2.76 7.67 -12.92
CA SER A 488 -1.32 7.91 -12.91
C SER A 488 -0.53 6.95 -12.03
N VAL A 489 0.74 6.77 -12.40
CA VAL A 489 1.78 6.15 -11.58
C VAL A 489 2.89 7.19 -11.39
N THR A 490 3.25 7.46 -10.13
CA THR A 490 4.32 8.40 -9.78
C THR A 490 5.34 7.73 -8.86
N MET A 491 6.61 7.79 -9.24
CA MET A 491 7.72 7.37 -8.39
C MET A 491 8.72 8.52 -8.28
N ALA A 492 8.98 8.97 -7.04
CA ALA A 492 9.93 10.04 -6.81
C ALA A 492 10.49 10.00 -5.40
N ARG A 493 11.75 10.41 -5.27
CA ARG A 493 12.34 10.71 -3.96
C ARG A 493 11.75 12.01 -3.41
N LEU A 494 11.49 12.08 -2.13
CA LEU A 494 11.02 13.31 -1.48
C LEU A 494 12.20 14.28 -1.23
N ALA A 495 11.97 15.57 -1.44
CA ALA A 495 12.98 16.61 -1.18
C ALA A 495 13.45 16.69 0.29
N SER A 496 12.68 16.14 1.21
CA SER A 496 13.02 16.01 2.64
C SER A 496 14.03 14.90 2.94
N ASP A 497 14.23 13.95 2.01
CA ASP A 497 15.16 12.82 2.18
C ASP A 497 16.61 13.27 1.93
N THR A 498 17.27 13.74 2.97
CA THR A 498 18.67 14.18 2.91
C THR A 498 19.69 13.06 3.17
N SER A 499 19.24 11.87 3.58
CA SER A 499 20.11 10.71 3.87
C SER A 499 20.35 9.87 2.63
N GLY A 500 21.26 10.19 1.89
CA GLY A 500 21.87 9.89 0.60
C GLY A 500 21.72 8.53 -0.11
N THR A 501 21.20 7.43 0.45
CA THR A 501 21.41 6.10 -0.15
C THR A 501 20.16 5.30 -0.51
N LEU A 502 18.98 5.69 -0.13
CA LEU A 502 17.75 4.99 -0.46
C LEU A 502 16.82 5.87 -1.30
N PHE A 503 16.18 5.27 -2.28
CA PHE A 503 15.28 5.90 -3.27
C PHE A 503 14.11 4.96 -3.56
N PRO A 504 13.03 5.42 -4.21
CA PRO A 504 11.89 4.58 -4.54
C PRO A 504 12.28 3.49 -5.53
N GLN A 505 11.89 2.24 -5.22
CA GLN A 505 12.27 1.07 -6.02
C GLN A 505 11.11 0.11 -6.25
N ILE A 506 11.05 -0.44 -7.47
CA ILE A 506 10.23 -1.60 -7.82
C ILE A 506 11.18 -2.68 -8.32
N ILE A 507 11.24 -3.83 -7.61
CA ILE A 507 12.28 -4.83 -7.80
C ILE A 507 11.68 -6.23 -7.92
N ALA A 508 12.02 -6.94 -9.01
CA ALA A 508 11.66 -8.34 -9.24
C ALA A 508 12.87 -9.15 -9.73
N GLN A 509 13.91 -9.19 -8.92
CA GLN A 509 15.26 -9.64 -9.28
C GLN A 509 15.59 -11.06 -8.81
N LEU A 510 16.60 -11.66 -9.43
CA LEU A 510 17.38 -12.75 -8.84
C LEU A 510 18.62 -12.20 -8.14
N GLN A 511 18.85 -12.56 -6.90
CA GLN A 511 20.02 -12.10 -6.13
C GLN A 511 20.80 -13.23 -5.49
N GLY A 512 22.14 -13.10 -5.49
CA GLY A 512 23.06 -14.08 -4.92
C GLY A 512 23.02 -15.42 -5.64
N ASN A 513 23.37 -16.51 -4.96
CA ASN A 513 23.42 -17.87 -5.52
C ASN A 513 22.00 -18.45 -5.78
N THR A 514 21.15 -17.74 -6.47
CA THR A 514 19.78 -18.17 -6.78
C THR A 514 19.75 -18.99 -8.07
N VAL A 515 18.95 -20.06 -8.09
CA VAL A 515 18.66 -20.83 -9.30
C VAL A 515 17.17 -20.67 -9.63
N GLY A 516 16.86 -19.96 -10.72
CA GLY A 516 15.49 -19.64 -11.14
C GLY A 516 15.48 -18.51 -12.15
N ASN A 517 14.33 -17.86 -12.38
CA ASN A 517 14.20 -16.72 -13.26
C ASN A 517 13.75 -15.48 -12.48
N ALA A 518 14.18 -14.29 -12.89
CA ALA A 518 13.67 -13.03 -12.37
C ALA A 518 12.21 -12.81 -12.80
N GLY A 519 11.48 -11.94 -12.09
CA GLY A 519 10.08 -11.65 -12.36
C GLY A 519 9.89 -10.58 -13.42
N GLU A 520 8.73 -10.59 -14.05
CA GLU A 520 8.29 -9.55 -14.97
C GLU A 520 7.70 -8.35 -14.19
N ILE A 521 7.98 -7.13 -14.65
CA ILE A 521 7.39 -5.89 -14.12
C ILE A 521 6.53 -5.25 -15.21
N VAL A 522 5.23 -5.13 -14.95
CA VAL A 522 4.28 -4.49 -15.87
C VAL A 522 3.62 -3.29 -15.18
N ILE A 523 3.74 -2.11 -15.75
CA ILE A 523 3.10 -0.89 -15.25
C ILE A 523 2.22 -0.29 -16.34
N SER A 524 0.96 -0.10 -16.02
CA SER A 524 -0.03 0.45 -16.97
C SER A 524 -0.78 1.63 -16.36
N ALA A 525 -0.65 2.82 -16.95
CA ALA A 525 -1.37 4.03 -16.55
C ALA A 525 -1.33 5.09 -17.65
N PRO A 526 -2.34 5.95 -17.78
CA PRO A 526 -2.29 7.07 -18.73
C PRO A 526 -1.05 7.96 -18.55
N THR A 527 -0.64 8.21 -17.33
CA THR A 527 0.59 8.96 -17.03
C THR A 527 1.51 8.15 -16.13
N ILE A 528 2.74 7.93 -16.56
CA ILE A 528 3.80 7.28 -15.77
C ILE A 528 4.94 8.28 -15.62
N SER A 529 5.28 8.62 -14.36
CA SER A 529 6.32 9.59 -14.05
C SER A 529 7.33 9.00 -13.06
N LEU A 530 8.56 8.84 -13.51
CA LEU A 530 9.69 8.37 -12.72
C LEU A 530 10.70 9.51 -12.58
N ALA A 531 11.03 9.90 -11.37
CA ALA A 531 11.94 11.03 -11.12
C ALA A 531 12.81 10.81 -9.89
N ASN A 532 13.83 11.65 -9.72
CA ASN A 532 14.67 11.70 -8.52
C ASN A 532 15.24 10.33 -8.12
N PHE A 533 15.94 9.68 -9.06
CA PHE A 533 16.59 8.37 -8.87
C PHE A 533 15.62 7.21 -8.63
N ALA A 534 14.37 7.31 -9.06
CA ALA A 534 13.46 6.16 -9.04
C ALA A 534 14.05 5.00 -9.86
N LEU A 535 13.93 3.77 -9.33
CA LEU A 535 14.45 2.56 -9.98
C LEU A 535 13.34 1.54 -10.21
N ILE A 536 13.26 1.03 -11.42
CA ILE A 536 12.51 -0.19 -11.76
C ILE A 536 13.53 -1.21 -12.24
N SER A 537 13.61 -2.38 -11.58
CA SER A 537 14.64 -3.36 -11.92
C SER A 537 14.13 -4.80 -11.88
N ALA A 538 14.35 -5.49 -13.01
CA ALA A 538 14.04 -6.90 -13.21
C ALA A 538 15.30 -7.71 -13.52
N ASN A 539 16.44 -7.37 -12.96
CA ASN A 539 17.75 -7.92 -13.30
C ASN A 539 18.03 -9.31 -12.70
N ALA A 540 19.06 -9.97 -13.21
CA ALA A 540 19.68 -11.13 -12.59
C ALA A 540 21.10 -10.74 -12.16
N ALA A 541 21.33 -10.68 -10.83
CA ALA A 541 22.61 -10.25 -10.26
C ALA A 541 23.68 -11.32 -10.37
N GLN A 542 24.92 -10.94 -10.13
CA GLN A 542 26.09 -11.82 -10.12
C GLN A 542 25.84 -13.08 -9.27
N ASP A 543 26.34 -14.22 -9.72
CA ASP A 543 26.20 -15.55 -9.10
C ASP A 543 24.77 -16.16 -9.19
N ALA A 544 23.78 -15.50 -9.77
CA ALA A 544 22.50 -16.11 -10.09
C ALA A 544 22.59 -17.02 -11.33
N ILE A 545 21.76 -18.05 -11.38
CA ILE A 545 21.65 -18.98 -12.50
C ILE A 545 20.21 -18.92 -13.01
N GLY A 546 19.98 -18.17 -14.08
CA GLY A 546 18.67 -17.99 -14.69
C GLY A 546 18.56 -16.72 -15.48
N ASN A 547 17.41 -16.55 -16.11
CA ASN A 547 17.15 -15.40 -16.95
C ASN A 547 16.75 -14.18 -16.11
N PRO A 548 17.17 -12.97 -16.50
CA PRO A 548 16.58 -11.75 -16.00
C PRO A 548 15.11 -11.67 -16.42
N GLY A 549 14.35 -10.77 -15.79
CA GLY A 549 12.97 -10.47 -16.15
C GLY A 549 12.87 -9.36 -17.19
N SER A 550 11.67 -9.05 -17.60
CA SER A 550 11.37 -7.94 -18.49
C SER A 550 10.64 -6.80 -17.78
N VAL A 551 10.74 -5.59 -18.33
CA VAL A 551 9.99 -4.43 -17.86
C VAL A 551 9.12 -3.89 -18.99
N THR A 552 7.81 -3.81 -18.75
CA THR A 552 6.85 -3.27 -19.71
C THR A 552 6.11 -2.06 -19.14
N LEU A 553 6.16 -0.91 -19.83
CA LEU A 553 5.37 0.26 -19.50
C LEU A 553 4.32 0.53 -20.59
N ASN A 554 3.07 0.70 -20.19
CA ASN A 554 1.95 1.04 -21.09
C ASN A 554 1.29 2.34 -20.63
N GLY A 555 1.32 3.40 -21.44
CA GLY A 555 0.72 4.66 -21.07
C GLY A 555 0.53 5.63 -22.23
N ASP A 556 -0.15 6.76 -21.97
CA ASP A 556 -0.19 7.85 -22.93
C ASP A 556 1.08 8.70 -22.87
N ARG A 557 1.52 9.00 -21.64
CA ARG A 557 2.72 9.78 -21.37
C ARG A 557 3.64 9.08 -20.38
N VAL A 558 4.86 8.81 -20.81
CA VAL A 558 5.92 8.25 -19.95
C VAL A 558 7.04 9.28 -19.84
N THR A 559 7.41 9.61 -18.59
CA THR A 559 8.52 10.52 -18.30
C THR A 559 9.49 9.86 -17.31
N ILE A 560 10.77 9.83 -17.66
CA ILE A 560 11.85 9.24 -16.87
C ILE A 560 12.94 10.30 -16.75
N THR A 561 13.02 10.91 -15.57
CA THR A 561 13.77 12.16 -15.38
C THR A 561 14.61 12.14 -14.12
N GLU A 562 15.52 13.11 -14.00
CA GLU A 562 16.29 13.34 -12.75
C GLU A 562 16.98 12.08 -12.23
N GLY A 563 17.67 11.36 -13.13
CA GLY A 563 18.43 10.17 -12.79
C GLY A 563 17.61 8.92 -12.52
N ALA A 564 16.33 8.89 -12.90
CA ALA A 564 15.50 7.68 -12.80
C ALA A 564 15.94 6.63 -13.83
N ILE A 565 15.84 5.35 -13.47
CA ILE A 565 16.37 4.23 -14.27
C ILE A 565 15.33 3.12 -14.36
N ILE A 566 15.17 2.60 -15.58
CA ILE A 566 14.57 1.29 -15.85
C ILE A 566 15.70 0.34 -16.23
N ASP A 567 15.82 -0.74 -15.46
CA ASP A 567 16.94 -1.65 -15.53
C ASP A 567 16.46 -3.11 -15.70
N ALA A 568 16.80 -3.72 -16.81
CA ALA A 568 16.66 -5.13 -17.08
C ALA A 568 18.04 -5.79 -17.39
N LEU A 569 19.10 -5.19 -16.88
CA LEU A 569 20.48 -5.65 -17.03
C LEU A 569 20.68 -7.02 -16.39
N THR A 570 21.62 -7.79 -16.86
CA THR A 570 22.06 -9.01 -16.18
C THR A 570 23.55 -8.97 -15.90
N GLU A 571 23.95 -9.54 -14.78
CA GLU A 571 25.36 -9.80 -14.42
C GLU A 571 25.73 -11.29 -14.56
N THR A 572 25.01 -12.02 -15.43
CA THR A 572 25.16 -13.47 -15.64
C THR A 572 25.51 -13.80 -17.09
N ASP A 573 25.87 -15.04 -17.36
CA ASP A 573 26.14 -15.52 -18.74
C ASP A 573 24.84 -15.71 -19.58
N PHE A 574 23.66 -15.36 -19.03
CA PHE A 574 22.38 -15.37 -19.74
C PHE A 574 22.17 -14.05 -20.50
N THR A 575 21.26 -14.04 -21.47
CA THR A 575 20.86 -12.81 -22.19
C THR A 575 20.19 -11.82 -21.24
N GLY A 576 20.44 -10.53 -21.41
CA GLY A 576 19.76 -9.44 -20.70
C GLY A 576 18.24 -9.51 -20.82
N GLY A 577 17.53 -8.87 -19.90
CA GLY A 577 16.07 -8.77 -19.96
C GLY A 577 15.62 -7.67 -20.91
N ASP A 578 14.38 -7.76 -21.38
CA ASP A 578 13.84 -6.82 -22.36
C ASP A 578 13.15 -5.64 -21.68
N ILE A 579 13.19 -4.47 -22.33
CA ILE A 579 12.42 -3.29 -21.94
C ILE A 579 11.45 -2.92 -23.07
N ASN A 580 10.16 -2.89 -22.76
CA ASN A 580 9.10 -2.55 -23.70
C ASN A 580 8.32 -1.31 -23.23
N ILE A 581 8.26 -0.25 -24.05
CA ILE A 581 7.46 0.94 -23.75
C ILE A 581 6.47 1.19 -24.88
N ASN A 582 5.18 1.13 -24.53
CA ASN A 582 4.09 1.46 -25.43
C ASN A 582 3.44 2.76 -24.95
N ALA A 583 3.64 3.87 -25.68
CA ALA A 583 3.14 5.17 -25.26
C ALA A 583 2.79 6.08 -26.45
N ASN A 584 2.16 7.21 -26.15
CA ASN A 584 2.02 8.28 -27.13
C ASN A 584 3.17 9.30 -27.05
N PHE A 585 3.78 9.42 -25.86
CA PHE A 585 4.87 10.34 -25.61
C PHE A 585 5.87 9.74 -24.64
N LEU A 586 7.16 9.78 -24.98
CA LEU A 586 8.26 9.37 -24.10
C LEU A 586 9.26 10.51 -23.92
N GLU A 587 9.57 10.85 -22.68
CA GLU A 587 10.65 11.79 -22.34
C GLU A 587 11.66 11.12 -21.41
N LEU A 588 12.91 11.10 -21.83
CA LEU A 588 14.07 10.82 -21.00
C LEU A 588 14.86 12.11 -20.82
N SER A 589 15.01 12.59 -19.58
CA SER A 589 15.76 13.82 -19.34
C SER A 589 16.55 13.81 -18.04
N ASP A 590 17.53 14.71 -17.93
CA ASP A 590 18.28 14.94 -16.71
C ASP A 590 18.88 13.66 -16.08
N GLY A 591 19.45 12.79 -16.92
CA GLY A 591 20.03 11.51 -16.52
C GLY A 591 19.04 10.32 -16.50
N GLY A 592 17.82 10.50 -17.00
CA GLY A 592 16.85 9.40 -17.17
C GLY A 592 17.33 8.36 -18.17
N LYS A 593 17.17 7.05 -17.86
CA LYS A 593 17.76 5.95 -18.63
C LYS A 593 16.87 4.73 -18.77
N LEU A 594 17.03 4.04 -19.91
CA LEU A 594 16.64 2.66 -20.13
C LEU A 594 17.91 1.82 -20.30
N VAL A 595 18.06 0.72 -19.56
CA VAL A 595 19.26 -0.13 -19.59
C VAL A 595 18.85 -1.60 -19.69
N ALA A 596 19.13 -2.25 -20.81
CA ALA A 596 18.86 -3.66 -21.06
C ALA A 596 20.15 -4.40 -21.47
N GLY A 597 21.24 -4.13 -20.78
CA GLY A 597 22.57 -4.63 -21.12
C GLY A 597 22.92 -5.95 -20.45
N ASN A 598 24.21 -6.33 -20.55
CA ASN A 598 24.78 -7.45 -19.85
C ASN A 598 26.18 -7.10 -19.33
N ASP A 599 26.42 -7.26 -18.05
CA ASP A 599 27.73 -7.01 -17.40
C ASP A 599 28.60 -8.29 -17.27
N ALA A 600 28.16 -9.40 -17.85
CA ALA A 600 28.89 -10.67 -17.92
C ALA A 600 29.09 -11.12 -19.39
N ASN A 601 29.06 -12.41 -19.69
CA ASN A 601 29.39 -12.91 -21.03
C ASN A 601 28.16 -13.21 -21.92
N GLY A 602 26.92 -13.01 -21.42
CA GLY A 602 25.71 -13.14 -22.23
C GLY A 602 25.50 -11.94 -23.14
N ASN A 603 24.54 -12.03 -24.05
CA ASN A 603 24.16 -10.89 -24.88
C ASN A 603 23.37 -9.87 -24.05
N GLY A 604 23.33 -8.61 -24.52
CA GLY A 604 22.38 -7.62 -24.03
C GLY A 604 20.93 -8.05 -24.29
N GLY A 605 19.98 -7.50 -23.54
CA GLY A 605 18.54 -7.62 -23.79
C GLY A 605 18.06 -6.57 -24.78
N ASP A 606 16.85 -6.76 -25.30
CA ASP A 606 16.30 -5.89 -26.33
C ASP A 606 15.47 -4.74 -25.75
N ILE A 607 15.46 -3.61 -26.46
CA ILE A 607 14.60 -2.47 -26.11
C ILE A 607 13.65 -2.18 -27.27
N GLU A 608 12.36 -2.28 -26.99
CA GLU A 608 11.31 -1.98 -27.96
C GLU A 608 10.48 -0.77 -27.52
N LEU A 609 10.50 0.30 -28.32
CA LEU A 609 9.77 1.53 -28.07
C LEU A 609 8.72 1.74 -29.16
N ASN A 610 7.47 1.52 -28.82
CA ASN A 610 6.31 1.74 -29.68
C ASN A 610 5.64 3.07 -29.29
N ILE A 611 6.15 4.19 -29.81
CA ILE A 611 5.70 5.53 -29.46
C ILE A 611 4.92 6.12 -30.62
N THR A 612 3.63 6.40 -30.43
CA THR A 612 2.78 6.91 -31.52
C THR A 612 2.98 8.42 -31.79
N GLY A 613 3.67 9.12 -30.93
CA GLY A 613 4.04 10.55 -31.05
C GLY A 613 5.53 10.76 -30.86
N ASP A 614 5.93 11.62 -29.94
CA ASP A 614 7.30 12.11 -29.83
C ASP A 614 8.12 11.35 -28.76
N ILE A 615 9.40 11.13 -29.09
CA ILE A 615 10.46 10.77 -28.13
C ILE A 615 11.36 11.98 -27.95
N ILE A 616 11.62 12.38 -26.70
CA ILE A 616 12.55 13.44 -26.34
C ILE A 616 13.68 12.86 -25.50
N LEU A 617 14.91 13.02 -25.96
CA LEU A 617 16.12 12.68 -25.22
C LEU A 617 16.86 13.99 -24.90
N ARG A 618 16.92 14.38 -23.65
CA ARG A 618 17.53 15.63 -23.21
C ARG A 618 18.41 15.41 -21.99
N ASN A 619 19.70 15.70 -22.13
CA ASN A 619 20.61 15.65 -21.01
C ASN A 619 20.66 17.02 -20.32
N GLY A 620 20.12 17.10 -19.12
CA GLY A 620 20.30 18.24 -18.21
C GLY A 620 21.37 17.93 -17.17
N ASN A 621 21.35 18.62 -16.06
CA ASN A 621 22.15 18.28 -14.91
C ASN A 621 21.34 17.32 -14.01
N PRO A 622 21.70 16.04 -13.91
CA PRO A 622 21.06 15.16 -12.92
C PRO A 622 21.28 15.75 -11.51
N PRO A 623 20.35 15.56 -10.58
CA PRO A 623 20.44 16.12 -9.24
C PRO A 623 21.54 15.45 -8.40
N GLY A 624 22.79 15.87 -8.58
CA GLY A 624 23.94 15.42 -7.77
C GLY A 624 24.57 14.09 -8.20
N ASP A 625 25.42 13.52 -7.35
CA ASP A 625 26.07 12.23 -7.62
C ASP A 625 25.03 11.10 -7.59
N SER A 626 25.08 10.21 -8.57
CA SER A 626 24.22 9.03 -8.64
C SER A 626 24.36 8.17 -7.38
N PRO A 627 23.28 7.84 -6.66
CA PRO A 627 23.35 6.93 -5.50
C PRO A 627 23.62 5.47 -5.88
N PHE A 628 23.48 5.15 -7.17
CA PHE A 628 23.74 3.82 -7.70
C PHE A 628 25.25 3.63 -7.90
N GLY A 629 26.09 3.58 -7.01
CA GLY A 629 27.56 3.41 -7.09
C GLY A 629 28.14 3.21 -8.49
N GLU A 630 29.44 3.26 -8.64
CA GLU A 630 30.13 3.07 -9.92
C GLU A 630 29.84 1.70 -10.61
N GLN A 631 29.15 0.76 -9.96
CA GLN A 631 29.04 -0.63 -10.44
C GLN A 631 28.01 -0.84 -11.54
N ILE A 632 26.86 -0.14 -11.51
CA ILE A 632 25.84 -0.26 -12.56
C ILE A 632 26.13 0.69 -13.74
N LEU A 633 27.02 1.66 -13.56
CA LEU A 633 27.14 2.79 -14.46
C LEU A 633 28.57 3.20 -14.76
N ARG A 634 29.56 2.28 -14.74
CA ARG A 634 30.97 2.66 -14.92
C ARG A 634 31.25 3.56 -16.11
N ASP A 635 30.43 3.45 -17.17
CA ASP A 635 30.59 4.27 -18.39
C ASP A 635 29.39 5.14 -18.76
N LEU A 636 28.26 5.04 -18.02
CA LEU A 636 26.99 5.73 -18.33
C LEU A 636 26.54 6.74 -17.27
N ALA A 637 27.38 7.04 -16.27
CA ALA A 637 26.96 7.75 -15.05
C ALA A 637 26.33 9.15 -15.28
N SER A 638 26.61 9.81 -16.40
CA SER A 638 26.17 11.18 -16.66
C SER A 638 25.27 11.34 -17.89
N GLU A 639 24.97 10.29 -18.64
CA GLU A 639 24.24 10.38 -19.91
C GLU A 639 22.76 10.06 -19.74
N THR A 640 21.93 10.76 -20.52
CA THR A 640 20.53 10.43 -20.71
C THR A 640 20.38 9.57 -21.95
N GLY A 641 19.65 8.44 -21.89
CA GLY A 641 19.51 7.66 -23.11
C GLY A 641 18.93 6.28 -22.98
N ILE A 642 19.08 5.53 -24.08
CA ILE A 642 18.57 4.19 -24.31
C ILE A 642 19.77 3.29 -24.58
N PHE A 643 20.03 2.30 -23.71
CA PHE A 643 21.25 1.53 -23.71
C PHE A 643 20.97 0.03 -23.64
N ALA A 644 21.35 -0.70 -24.70
CA ALA A 644 21.36 -2.16 -24.76
C ALA A 644 22.82 -2.68 -24.89
N ASN A 645 23.73 -2.05 -24.15
CA ASN A 645 25.17 -2.24 -24.21
C ASN A 645 25.63 -3.44 -23.38
N ASN A 646 26.73 -4.08 -23.82
CA ASN A 646 27.48 -5.00 -22.98
C ASN A 646 28.67 -4.30 -22.33
N ALA A 647 29.03 -4.79 -21.13
CA ALA A 647 30.13 -4.23 -20.35
C ALA A 647 31.50 -4.41 -21.01
N LEU A 648 32.45 -3.63 -20.54
CA LEU A 648 33.87 -3.79 -20.83
C LEU A 648 34.34 -5.20 -20.42
N GLU A 649 35.04 -5.88 -21.31
CA GLU A 649 35.56 -7.26 -21.16
C GLU A 649 34.51 -8.39 -21.34
N SER A 650 33.21 -8.09 -21.57
CA SER A 650 32.20 -9.07 -21.95
C SER A 650 32.47 -9.69 -23.33
N THR A 651 32.08 -10.96 -23.50
CA THR A 651 32.18 -11.65 -24.81
C THR A 651 30.86 -11.67 -25.58
N GLY A 652 29.78 -11.23 -24.97
CA GLY A 652 28.46 -11.18 -25.58
C GLY A 652 28.27 -9.98 -26.51
N SER A 653 27.31 -10.07 -27.40
CA SER A 653 26.90 -8.98 -28.29
C SER A 653 25.98 -7.99 -27.58
N GLY A 654 25.94 -6.75 -28.06
CA GLY A 654 24.89 -5.80 -27.65
C GLY A 654 23.50 -6.36 -27.93
N GLY A 655 22.49 -5.87 -27.21
CA GLY A 655 21.07 -6.15 -27.49
C GLY A 655 20.57 -5.27 -28.63
N ASP A 656 19.39 -5.59 -29.16
CA ASP A 656 18.80 -4.83 -30.26
C ASP A 656 17.91 -3.71 -29.72
N ILE A 657 17.88 -2.56 -30.41
CA ILE A 657 16.97 -1.45 -30.13
C ILE A 657 16.04 -1.25 -31.32
N THR A 658 14.75 -1.35 -31.10
CA THR A 658 13.72 -1.07 -32.08
C THR A 658 12.85 0.10 -31.63
N ILE A 659 12.77 1.16 -32.47
CA ILE A 659 12.02 2.37 -32.16
C ILE A 659 11.05 2.67 -33.28
N THR A 660 9.78 2.82 -32.94
CA THR A 660 8.76 3.42 -33.78
C THR A 660 8.28 4.71 -33.14
N ALA A 661 8.36 5.85 -33.83
CA ALA A 661 7.94 7.15 -33.31
C ALA A 661 7.50 8.12 -34.44
N ASP A 662 6.78 9.20 -34.11
CA ASP A 662 6.52 10.28 -35.05
C ASP A 662 7.74 11.21 -35.17
N LEU A 663 8.31 11.58 -34.01
CA LEU A 663 9.51 12.42 -33.92
C LEU A 663 10.47 11.91 -32.87
N ILE A 664 11.74 11.80 -33.20
CA ILE A 664 12.82 11.60 -32.20
C ILE A 664 13.60 12.91 -32.12
N ARG A 665 13.62 13.52 -30.91
CA ARG A 665 14.31 14.77 -30.65
C ARG A 665 15.41 14.60 -29.64
N PHE A 666 16.63 14.92 -30.08
CA PHE A 666 17.80 14.98 -29.22
C PHE A 666 18.11 16.41 -28.83
N GLU A 667 18.18 16.65 -27.53
CA GLU A 667 18.57 17.92 -26.92
C GLU A 667 19.68 17.64 -25.90
N ASP A 668 20.87 18.18 -26.15
CA ASP A 668 22.03 18.07 -25.23
C ASP A 668 22.40 16.64 -24.81
N ARG A 669 23.29 16.00 -25.55
CA ARG A 669 23.90 14.68 -25.26
C ARG A 669 22.94 13.53 -24.99
N GLY A 670 21.82 13.48 -25.65
CA GLY A 670 20.95 12.28 -25.66
C GLY A 670 21.62 11.15 -26.46
N SER A 671 21.55 9.91 -25.98
CA SER A 671 22.22 8.76 -26.62
C SER A 671 21.29 7.57 -26.83
N ILE A 672 21.47 6.89 -27.97
CA ILE A 672 20.88 5.57 -28.24
C ILE A 672 22.05 4.65 -28.58
N SER A 673 22.28 3.59 -27.80
CA SER A 673 23.50 2.78 -27.94
C SER A 673 23.29 1.29 -27.71
N THR A 674 23.90 0.47 -28.58
CA THR A 674 23.96 -0.99 -28.53
C THR A 674 25.42 -1.50 -28.60
N GLY A 675 26.32 -0.83 -27.91
CA GLY A 675 27.75 -1.17 -27.95
C GLY A 675 28.09 -2.51 -27.31
N ALA A 676 29.19 -3.15 -27.81
CA ALA A 676 29.78 -4.34 -27.22
C ALA A 676 31.29 -4.22 -27.15
N PHE A 677 31.95 -5.01 -26.28
CA PHE A 677 33.42 -5.04 -26.20
C PHE A 677 34.02 -6.13 -27.06
N SER A 678 33.69 -7.40 -26.84
CA SER A 678 34.25 -8.50 -27.65
C SER A 678 33.24 -9.14 -28.59
N GLY A 679 31.92 -9.08 -28.25
CA GLY A 679 30.86 -9.46 -29.17
C GLY A 679 30.59 -8.41 -30.22
N ASP A 680 29.65 -8.68 -31.11
CA ASP A 680 29.20 -7.73 -32.12
C ASP A 680 28.34 -6.64 -31.49
N GLY A 681 28.36 -5.43 -32.05
CA GLY A 681 27.38 -4.41 -31.72
C GLY A 681 25.98 -4.89 -32.07
N GLY A 682 24.98 -4.56 -31.26
CA GLY A 682 23.58 -4.90 -31.54
C GLY A 682 22.99 -4.07 -32.68
N ASP A 683 21.83 -4.46 -33.15
CA ASP A 683 21.16 -3.76 -34.24
C ASP A 683 20.26 -2.63 -33.73
N ILE A 684 20.27 -1.47 -34.39
CA ILE A 684 19.36 -0.35 -34.14
C ILE A 684 18.43 -0.19 -35.35
N ASN A 685 17.12 -0.34 -35.13
CA ASN A 685 16.09 -0.18 -36.11
C ASN A 685 15.17 0.98 -35.72
N ILE A 686 15.15 2.05 -36.51
CA ILE A 686 14.33 3.25 -36.27
C ILE A 686 13.38 3.46 -37.42
N ASP A 687 12.08 3.52 -37.14
CA ASP A 687 11.00 3.92 -38.04
C ASP A 687 10.34 5.19 -37.51
N THR A 688 10.57 6.34 -38.16
CA THR A 688 10.08 7.63 -37.66
C THR A 688 9.84 8.60 -38.80
N ASN A 689 9.02 9.63 -38.62
CA ASN A 689 8.94 10.68 -39.61
C ASN A 689 10.17 11.61 -39.56
N PHE A 690 10.62 11.99 -38.37
CA PHE A 690 11.75 12.90 -38.22
C PHE A 690 12.69 12.53 -37.09
N ILE A 691 14.00 12.72 -37.36
CA ILE A 691 15.03 12.79 -36.32
C ILE A 691 15.60 14.21 -36.30
N VAL A 692 15.54 14.87 -35.16
CA VAL A 692 16.02 16.24 -34.97
C VAL A 692 17.01 16.30 -33.83
N ALA A 693 18.24 16.59 -34.07
CA ALA A 693 19.28 16.80 -33.08
C ALA A 693 19.72 18.26 -33.02
N THR A 694 19.81 18.83 -31.82
CA THR A 694 20.37 20.17 -31.65
C THR A 694 21.85 20.17 -32.04
N PRO A 695 22.31 21.02 -32.94
CA PRO A 695 23.68 20.96 -33.45
C PRO A 695 24.75 21.11 -32.37
N ASN A 696 25.84 20.37 -32.52
CA ASN A 696 27.05 20.44 -31.66
C ASN A 696 26.79 20.13 -30.16
N GLN A 697 25.98 19.13 -29.88
CA GLN A 697 25.66 18.74 -28.52
C GLN A 697 25.99 17.29 -28.17
N ASN A 698 26.73 16.59 -29.03
CA ASN A 698 27.15 15.19 -28.77
C ASN A 698 25.98 14.27 -28.48
N SER A 699 25.00 14.28 -29.38
CA SER A 699 23.86 13.37 -29.32
C SER A 699 24.02 12.29 -30.37
N ASP A 700 24.13 11.02 -29.94
CA ASP A 700 24.64 9.98 -30.80
C ASP A 700 23.71 8.77 -30.92
N ILE A 701 23.77 8.09 -32.07
CA ILE A 701 23.20 6.77 -32.35
C ILE A 701 24.35 5.80 -32.63
N ILE A 702 24.58 4.84 -31.71
CA ILE A 702 25.81 4.06 -31.66
C ILE A 702 25.50 2.55 -31.66
N ALA A 703 26.09 1.81 -32.61
CA ALA A 703 26.09 0.35 -32.68
C ALA A 703 27.51 -0.20 -32.82
N ASN A 704 28.40 0.21 -31.93
CA ASN A 704 29.83 -0.04 -32.05
C ASN A 704 30.26 -1.36 -31.40
N SER A 705 31.41 -1.92 -31.85
CA SER A 705 32.12 -2.93 -31.12
C SER A 705 33.62 -2.56 -30.98
N VAL A 706 34.28 -3.13 -29.97
CA VAL A 706 35.74 -3.00 -29.88
C VAL A 706 36.41 -4.13 -30.64
N SER A 707 36.10 -5.40 -30.33
CA SER A 707 36.80 -6.55 -30.95
C SER A 707 35.91 -7.37 -31.88
N GLY A 708 34.59 -7.34 -31.73
CA GLY A 708 33.62 -7.91 -32.64
C GLY A 708 33.30 -7.00 -33.83
N ASP A 709 32.39 -7.37 -34.66
CA ASP A 709 31.92 -6.52 -35.77
C ASP A 709 30.98 -5.43 -35.28
N GLY A 710 30.96 -4.27 -35.89
CA GLY A 710 29.98 -3.24 -35.65
C GLY A 710 28.55 -3.72 -36.00
N GLY A 711 27.51 -3.25 -35.28
CA GLY A 711 26.13 -3.62 -35.52
C GLY A 711 25.53 -2.95 -36.74
N ARG A 712 24.25 -3.18 -37.01
CA ARG A 712 23.52 -2.54 -38.09
C ARG A 712 22.65 -1.42 -37.58
N ILE A 713 22.72 -0.26 -38.23
CA ILE A 713 21.82 0.83 -37.96
C ILE A 713 20.94 1.03 -39.22
N ASN A 714 19.65 0.78 -39.06
CA ASN A 714 18.64 0.97 -40.10
C ASN A 714 17.69 2.09 -39.66
N ILE A 715 17.72 3.20 -40.39
CA ILE A 715 16.83 4.36 -40.13
C ILE A 715 15.94 4.55 -41.36
N ASN A 716 14.63 4.43 -41.16
CA ASN A 716 13.62 4.80 -42.11
C ASN A 716 12.96 6.09 -41.61
N ALA A 717 13.20 7.22 -42.29
CA ALA A 717 12.67 8.51 -41.85
C ALA A 717 12.36 9.42 -43.05
N GLU A 718 11.44 10.37 -42.89
CA GLU A 718 11.23 11.42 -43.92
C GLU A 718 12.42 12.39 -43.99
N ALA A 719 13.02 12.75 -42.84
CA ALA A 719 14.24 13.54 -42.80
C ALA A 719 14.99 13.43 -41.46
N LEU A 720 16.30 13.63 -41.53
CA LEU A 720 17.23 13.78 -40.40
C LEU A 720 17.79 15.20 -40.38
N PHE A 721 17.82 15.85 -39.23
CA PHE A 721 18.35 17.18 -39.03
C PHE A 721 19.34 17.20 -37.87
N GLY A 722 20.56 17.70 -38.11
CA GLY A 722 21.55 17.95 -37.07
C GLY A 722 22.30 16.72 -36.56
N ILE A 723 22.13 15.56 -37.20
CA ILE A 723 22.84 14.31 -36.90
C ILE A 723 23.27 13.67 -38.22
N GLU A 724 24.47 13.12 -38.31
CA GLU A 724 25.04 12.59 -39.57
C GLU A 724 25.86 11.31 -39.30
N GLU A 725 25.95 10.45 -40.35
CA GLU A 725 26.87 9.32 -40.37
C GLU A 725 28.32 9.82 -40.44
N ARG A 726 29.09 9.59 -39.40
CA ARG A 726 30.51 9.92 -39.26
C ARG A 726 31.18 9.27 -38.06
N PRO A 727 32.54 9.26 -37.97
CA PRO A 727 33.23 8.83 -36.76
C PRO A 727 32.83 9.64 -35.54
N LEU A 728 32.72 8.97 -34.38
CA LEU A 728 32.36 9.59 -33.13
C LEU A 728 33.25 10.76 -32.75
N ASN A 729 32.66 11.86 -32.30
CA ASN A 729 33.34 13.05 -31.87
C ASN A 729 32.54 13.82 -30.79
N ASP A 730 33.14 14.09 -29.66
CA ASP A 730 32.51 14.71 -28.48
C ASP A 730 31.85 16.08 -28.70
N THR A 731 31.93 16.64 -29.91
CA THR A 731 31.37 17.94 -30.28
C THR A 731 30.34 17.89 -31.39
N THR A 732 30.02 16.71 -31.87
CA THR A 732 29.08 16.52 -32.99
C THR A 732 28.05 15.46 -32.64
N ASN A 733 26.95 15.41 -33.39
CA ASN A 733 25.91 14.40 -33.23
C ASN A 733 26.14 13.33 -34.30
N ASP A 734 26.46 12.12 -33.92
CA ASP A 734 27.02 11.13 -34.79
C ASP A 734 26.16 9.87 -34.89
N ILE A 735 26.06 9.30 -36.12
CA ILE A 735 25.52 7.95 -36.34
C ILE A 735 26.72 7.07 -36.65
N ASN A 736 27.00 6.10 -35.80
CA ASN A 736 28.24 5.31 -35.88
C ASN A 736 28.03 3.85 -35.56
N ALA A 737 28.58 2.98 -36.43
CA ALA A 737 28.57 1.51 -36.26
C ALA A 737 29.97 0.94 -36.51
N SER A 738 31.01 1.57 -36.01
CA SER A 738 32.40 1.20 -36.29
C SER A 738 32.84 0.07 -35.35
N SER A 739 33.88 -0.65 -35.79
CA SER A 739 34.65 -1.56 -34.96
C SER A 739 36.12 -1.16 -34.89
N GLU A 740 36.77 -1.28 -33.72
CA GLU A 740 38.19 -0.97 -33.59
C GLU A 740 39.06 -2.06 -34.22
N PHE A 741 38.71 -3.36 -34.02
CA PHE A 741 39.49 -4.49 -34.50
C PHE A 741 38.72 -5.44 -35.42
N GLY A 742 37.39 -5.43 -35.44
CA GLY A 742 36.50 -6.19 -36.34
C GLY A 742 36.17 -5.43 -37.63
N LEU A 743 35.06 -5.83 -38.26
CA LEU A 743 34.54 -5.14 -39.45
C LEU A 743 33.57 -4.04 -38.95
N ASP A 744 33.68 -2.91 -39.61
CA ASP A 744 32.66 -1.86 -39.42
C ASP A 744 31.28 -2.38 -39.79
N GLY A 745 30.28 -2.02 -38.96
CA GLY A 745 28.91 -2.33 -39.21
C GLY A 745 28.31 -1.58 -40.38
N ARG A 746 27.03 -1.84 -40.63
CA ARG A 746 26.36 -1.24 -41.78
C ARG A 746 25.33 -0.20 -41.33
N ILE A 747 25.47 1.02 -41.80
CA ILE A 747 24.48 2.08 -41.65
C ILE A 747 23.65 2.18 -42.93
N SER A 748 22.31 2.15 -42.77
CA SER A 748 21.36 2.27 -43.86
C SER A 748 20.32 3.34 -43.51
N ILE A 749 20.43 4.51 -44.08
CA ILE A 749 19.48 5.60 -43.86
C ILE A 749 18.60 5.72 -45.10
N PHE A 750 17.32 5.42 -44.96
CA PHE A 750 16.35 5.56 -46.04
C PHE A 750 15.51 6.80 -45.79
N THR A 751 15.72 7.83 -46.67
CA THR A 751 14.90 9.03 -46.73
C THR A 751 14.32 9.17 -48.12
N PRO A 752 13.05 9.61 -48.27
CA PRO A 752 12.51 9.93 -49.60
C PRO A 752 13.39 10.96 -50.29
N ASP A 753 13.61 10.81 -51.60
CA ASP A 753 14.53 11.60 -52.40
C ASP A 753 14.18 13.11 -52.34
N THR A 754 14.79 13.84 -51.42
CA THR A 754 14.58 15.28 -51.18
C THR A 754 15.49 16.15 -52.02
N ASN A 755 15.87 15.72 -53.22
CA ASN A 755 16.65 16.50 -54.15
C ASN A 755 16.05 17.90 -54.53
N THR A 756 14.95 18.28 -53.90
CA THR A 756 14.30 19.59 -54.05
C THR A 756 14.45 20.52 -52.84
N LEU A 757 15.03 20.10 -51.73
CA LEU A 757 15.12 20.89 -50.49
C LEU A 757 16.55 21.15 -49.96
N GLN A 758 17.59 20.92 -50.77
CA GLN A 758 18.95 21.43 -50.49
C GLN A 758 19.06 22.95 -50.69
N THR A 759 18.24 23.71 -50.04
CA THR A 759 18.58 25.07 -49.66
C THR A 759 18.91 25.03 -48.18
N GLU A 760 20.16 25.46 -47.84
CA GLU A 760 20.56 25.67 -46.43
C GLU A 760 19.44 26.38 -45.68
N ILE A 761 18.66 25.60 -44.91
CA ILE A 761 17.77 26.19 -43.91
C ILE A 761 18.68 26.53 -42.75
N ASN A 762 19.26 27.74 -42.81
CA ASN A 762 19.81 28.34 -41.61
C ASN A 762 18.66 28.54 -40.61
N LEU A 763 18.43 27.57 -39.75
CA LEU A 763 17.58 27.72 -38.59
C LEU A 763 18.12 28.90 -37.78
N PRO A 764 17.32 29.94 -37.49
CA PRO A 764 17.80 31.06 -36.72
C PRO A 764 18.21 30.60 -35.35
N ASN A 765 19.46 30.89 -34.97
CA ASN A 765 20.06 30.63 -33.65
C ASN A 765 19.40 31.35 -32.47
N SER A 766 18.18 31.82 -32.61
CA SER A 766 17.37 32.42 -31.57
C SER A 766 15.89 32.21 -31.84
N LEU A 767 15.19 31.71 -30.87
CA LEU A 767 13.72 31.80 -30.82
C LEU A 767 13.30 33.24 -31.11
N ILE A 768 12.52 33.43 -32.17
CA ILE A 768 11.96 34.76 -32.46
C ILE A 768 10.99 35.06 -31.33
N GLU A 769 11.36 36.00 -30.47
CA GLU A 769 10.46 36.50 -29.44
C GLU A 769 9.16 36.94 -30.11
N SER A 770 8.04 36.45 -29.66
CA SER A 770 6.70 36.69 -30.20
C SER A 770 6.37 38.20 -30.37
N GLU A 771 7.00 39.05 -29.56
CA GLU A 771 6.87 40.51 -29.66
C GLU A 771 7.48 41.11 -30.92
N LYS A 772 8.56 40.53 -31.48
CA LYS A 772 9.18 41.04 -32.73
C LYS A 772 8.38 40.67 -33.97
N THR A 773 7.70 39.50 -33.96
CA THR A 773 6.86 39.09 -35.08
C THR A 773 5.60 39.95 -35.20
N VAL A 774 5.00 40.33 -34.06
CA VAL A 774 3.87 41.26 -34.02
C VAL A 774 4.27 42.66 -34.51
N ALA A 775 5.46 43.14 -34.15
CA ALA A 775 5.94 44.45 -34.60
C ALA A 775 6.24 44.51 -36.11
N GLN A 776 6.70 43.42 -36.75
CA GLN A 776 6.93 43.37 -38.20
C GLN A 776 5.64 43.35 -39.02
N VAL A 777 4.59 42.67 -38.53
CA VAL A 777 3.27 42.65 -39.21
C VAL A 777 2.61 44.02 -39.14
N CYS A 778 2.81 44.78 -38.05
CA CYS A 778 2.30 46.14 -37.94
C CYS A 778 3.03 47.18 -38.83
N GLN A 779 4.24 46.90 -39.32
CA GLN A 779 5.01 47.85 -40.14
C GLN A 779 4.67 47.80 -41.65
N ASN A 780 4.13 46.69 -42.14
CA ASN A 780 3.92 46.53 -43.61
C ASN A 780 2.59 47.07 -44.16
N ASP A 781 1.68 47.58 -43.36
CA ASP A 781 0.34 47.94 -43.79
C ASP A 781 0.05 49.45 -43.76
N ARG A 782 1.03 50.30 -44.14
CA ARG A 782 0.88 51.77 -44.18
C ARG A 782 0.34 52.33 -45.53
N SER A 783 0.01 51.48 -46.50
CA SER A 783 -0.40 51.94 -47.82
C SER A 783 -1.85 51.73 -48.24
N SER A 784 -2.66 51.08 -47.47
CA SER A 784 -4.10 50.94 -47.77
C SER A 784 -4.90 51.11 -46.44
N GLY A 785 -5.68 52.13 -46.36
CA GLY A 785 -6.43 52.57 -45.18
C GLY A 785 -7.49 51.56 -44.66
N ILE A 786 -7.08 50.32 -44.50
CA ILE A 786 -7.88 49.23 -43.92
C ILE A 786 -7.16 48.75 -42.67
N THR A 787 -7.67 49.05 -41.52
CA THR A 787 -7.21 48.49 -40.25
C THR A 787 -7.61 47.01 -40.15
N SER A 788 -6.67 46.10 -40.42
CA SER A 788 -6.85 44.66 -40.15
C SER A 788 -6.36 44.35 -38.76
N GLY A 789 -7.28 44.08 -37.87
CA GLY A 789 -6.96 43.55 -36.54
C GLY A 789 -6.80 42.02 -36.59
N LEU A 790 -5.68 41.50 -36.07
CA LEU A 790 -5.53 40.06 -35.86
C LEU A 790 -6.38 39.64 -34.66
N ASN A 791 -7.52 39.01 -34.91
CA ASN A 791 -8.36 38.41 -33.88
C ASN A 791 -7.94 36.94 -33.69
N ILE A 792 -7.15 36.65 -32.67
CA ILE A 792 -6.85 35.29 -32.29
C ILE A 792 -8.01 34.76 -31.46
N LYS A 793 -8.89 33.98 -32.07
CA LYS A 793 -9.95 33.22 -31.38
C LYS A 793 -9.45 31.82 -31.13
N GLY A 794 -8.96 31.57 -29.95
CA GLY A 794 -8.62 30.22 -29.50
C GLY A 794 -9.59 29.74 -28.41
N LYS A 795 -9.96 28.49 -28.46
CA LYS A 795 -10.55 27.81 -27.29
C LYS A 795 -9.41 27.55 -26.30
N GLY A 796 -9.12 28.54 -25.46
CA GLY A 796 -8.27 28.30 -24.31
C GLY A 796 -9.09 27.55 -23.26
N GLY A 797 -8.68 26.37 -22.85
CA GLY A 797 -9.29 25.60 -21.78
C GLY A 797 -8.71 24.20 -21.69
N VAL A 798 -8.74 23.64 -20.53
CA VAL A 798 -8.40 22.25 -20.26
C VAL A 798 -9.26 21.33 -21.16
N PRO A 799 -8.72 20.23 -21.71
CA PRO A 799 -9.50 19.26 -22.45
C PRO A 799 -10.73 18.78 -21.64
N SER A 800 -11.87 18.66 -22.31
CA SER A 800 -13.11 18.20 -21.68
C SER A 800 -12.97 16.74 -21.22
N ILE A 801 -13.32 16.46 -19.98
CA ILE A 801 -13.47 15.11 -19.48
C ILE A 801 -14.58 14.39 -20.26
N PRO A 802 -14.43 13.07 -20.56
CA PRO A 802 -15.39 12.32 -21.39
C PRO A 802 -16.83 12.30 -20.91
N THR A 803 -17.08 12.58 -19.64
CA THR A 803 -18.42 12.54 -19.03
C THR A 803 -19.21 13.83 -19.11
N ASN A 804 -18.64 14.92 -19.61
CA ASN A 804 -19.38 16.19 -19.73
C ASN A 804 -19.03 16.94 -21.02
N PRO A 805 -19.60 16.55 -22.19
CA PRO A 805 -19.34 17.23 -23.44
C PRO A 805 -20.02 18.60 -23.43
N PHE A 806 -19.21 19.66 -23.47
CA PHE A 806 -19.73 21.01 -23.64
C PHE A 806 -20.27 21.21 -25.04
N ASN A 807 -21.52 21.66 -25.14
CA ASN A 807 -22.09 22.13 -26.38
C ASN A 807 -21.32 23.35 -26.90
N SER A 808 -20.94 23.33 -28.17
CA SER A 808 -20.11 24.31 -28.84
C SER A 808 -20.86 25.57 -29.27
N GLU A 809 -21.77 26.09 -28.52
CA GLU A 809 -22.41 27.37 -28.81
C GLU A 809 -21.63 28.52 -28.19
N THR A 810 -21.02 29.32 -29.05
CA THR A 810 -20.25 30.53 -28.72
C THR A 810 -21.21 31.62 -28.34
N ILE A 811 -21.28 32.02 -27.08
CA ILE A 811 -21.97 33.26 -26.70
C ILE A 811 -20.98 34.43 -26.87
N LEU A 812 -21.25 35.31 -27.80
CA LEU A 812 -20.56 36.60 -27.95
C LEU A 812 -21.16 37.59 -26.94
N VAL A 813 -20.39 38.06 -25.98
CA VAL A 813 -20.79 39.17 -25.10
C VAL A 813 -20.16 40.45 -25.65
N ASP A 814 -20.99 41.38 -26.02
CA ASP A 814 -20.63 42.63 -26.73
C ASP A 814 -20.92 43.84 -25.84
N GLU A 815 -20.48 43.85 -24.58
CA GLU A 815 -20.57 45.03 -23.72
C GLU A 815 -19.33 45.22 -22.82
N PRO A 816 -18.87 46.47 -22.61
CA PRO A 816 -17.73 46.78 -21.74
C PRO A 816 -18.09 46.68 -20.25
N LEU A 817 -17.31 45.95 -19.49
CA LEU A 817 -17.44 45.77 -18.06
C LEU A 817 -17.36 47.12 -17.31
N THR A 818 -18.41 47.48 -16.62
CA THR A 818 -18.43 48.59 -15.65
C THR A 818 -17.82 48.14 -14.33
N ASN A 819 -16.89 48.92 -13.79
CA ASN A 819 -16.24 48.72 -12.51
C ASN A 819 -17.30 48.50 -11.38
N ARG A 820 -17.29 47.26 -10.84
CA ARG A 820 -17.91 46.99 -9.52
C ARG A 820 -16.78 46.70 -8.55
N ASP A 821 -16.79 47.39 -7.42
CA ASP A 821 -15.89 47.16 -6.29
C ASP A 821 -16.02 45.74 -5.75
N ILE A 822 -15.09 44.86 -6.13
CA ILE A 822 -14.98 43.52 -5.61
C ILE A 822 -13.90 43.56 -4.52
N LYS A 823 -14.32 43.43 -3.25
CA LYS A 823 -13.38 43.24 -2.13
C LYS A 823 -12.80 41.82 -2.21
N PRO A 824 -11.49 41.66 -2.17
CA PRO A 824 -10.86 40.35 -2.10
C PRO A 824 -11.20 39.66 -0.77
N ILE A 825 -11.60 38.41 -0.82
CA ILE A 825 -11.73 37.56 0.37
C ILE A 825 -10.30 37.17 0.78
N GLN A 826 -9.88 37.64 1.96
CA GLN A 826 -8.65 37.16 2.58
C GLN A 826 -8.91 35.75 3.15
N THR A 827 -8.34 34.73 2.48
CA THR A 827 -8.23 33.38 3.03
C THR A 827 -6.96 33.30 3.89
N SER A 828 -7.04 32.56 4.99
CA SER A 828 -5.89 32.28 5.85
C SER A 828 -4.80 31.52 5.08
N LEU A 829 -3.54 31.83 5.38
CA LEU A 829 -2.38 31.15 4.78
C LEU A 829 -2.52 29.61 4.94
N GLY A 830 -2.64 28.88 3.83
CA GLY A 830 -2.60 27.43 3.82
C GLY A 830 -3.48 26.73 2.78
N ASP A 831 -4.55 27.37 2.31
CA ASP A 831 -5.47 26.69 1.38
C ASP A 831 -5.14 27.05 -0.08
N ILE A 832 -4.83 26.06 -0.90
CA ILE A 832 -4.63 26.23 -2.35
C ILE A 832 -5.98 25.99 -3.03
N TYR A 833 -6.54 27.04 -3.63
CA TYR A 833 -7.76 26.94 -4.42
C TYR A 833 -7.48 27.08 -5.91
N PRO A 834 -8.16 26.31 -6.78
CA PRO A 834 -8.01 26.48 -8.23
C PRO A 834 -8.47 27.86 -8.65
N ALA A 835 -7.72 28.50 -9.55
CA ALA A 835 -8.05 29.81 -10.09
C ALA A 835 -9.37 29.73 -10.88
N ARG A 836 -10.34 30.58 -10.51
CA ARG A 836 -11.69 30.65 -11.11
C ARG A 836 -11.96 31.96 -11.84
N GLY A 837 -11.08 32.95 -11.68
CA GLY A 837 -11.23 34.24 -12.31
C GLY A 837 -9.90 34.98 -12.43
N ILE A 838 -9.92 36.08 -13.20
CA ILE A 838 -8.76 36.94 -13.46
C ILE A 838 -9.14 38.37 -13.12
N VAL A 839 -8.31 39.06 -12.35
CA VAL A 839 -8.45 40.50 -12.04
C VAL A 839 -7.20 41.22 -12.53
N LYS A 840 -7.37 42.32 -13.24
CA LYS A 840 -6.31 43.24 -13.60
C LYS A 840 -6.25 44.38 -12.57
N THR A 841 -5.13 44.54 -11.89
CA THR A 841 -4.91 45.64 -10.93
C THR A 841 -4.75 46.96 -11.64
N GLU A 842 -4.90 48.07 -10.92
CA GLU A 842 -4.70 49.45 -11.45
C GLU A 842 -3.29 49.67 -12.01
N ASP A 843 -2.30 48.88 -11.53
CA ASP A 843 -0.92 48.90 -11.98
C ASP A 843 -0.69 48.00 -13.24
N GLY A 844 -1.75 47.41 -13.82
CA GLY A 844 -1.67 46.57 -15.02
C GLY A 844 -1.27 45.14 -14.79
N LYS A 845 -1.08 44.66 -13.54
CA LYS A 845 -0.76 43.27 -13.22
C LYS A 845 -2.01 42.41 -13.26
N ILE A 846 -1.86 41.17 -13.75
CA ILE A 846 -2.92 40.16 -13.79
C ILE A 846 -2.78 39.28 -12.54
N ILE A 847 -3.85 39.18 -11.75
CA ILE A 847 -3.94 38.32 -10.57
C ILE A 847 -4.99 37.24 -10.81
N LEU A 848 -4.62 35.98 -10.60
CA LEU A 848 -5.56 34.85 -10.59
C LEU A 848 -6.31 34.84 -9.25
N THR A 849 -7.63 34.65 -9.32
CA THR A 849 -8.50 34.64 -8.13
C THR A 849 -9.22 33.30 -7.97
N ALA A 850 -9.47 32.89 -6.74
CA ALA A 850 -10.24 31.69 -6.42
C ALA A 850 -11.78 31.89 -6.60
N TYR A 851 -12.24 33.07 -6.94
CA TYR A 851 -13.64 33.38 -7.20
C TYR A 851 -13.85 33.83 -8.65
N ALA A 852 -15.05 33.57 -9.19
CA ALA A 852 -15.44 33.98 -10.54
C ALA A 852 -15.59 35.49 -10.61
N THR A 853 -15.01 36.15 -11.62
CA THR A 853 -15.00 37.60 -11.79
C THR A 853 -16.17 38.14 -12.65
N ASP A 854 -16.99 37.21 -13.20
CA ASP A 854 -18.27 37.53 -13.84
C ASP A 854 -19.26 36.37 -13.64
N ASN A 855 -20.55 36.65 -13.79
CA ASN A 855 -21.64 35.67 -13.67
C ASN A 855 -21.87 34.83 -14.93
N LEU A 856 -21.07 34.97 -16.00
CA LEU A 856 -21.38 34.46 -17.32
C LEU A 856 -20.25 33.67 -18.00
N ASN A 857 -19.44 33.01 -17.32
CA ASN A 857 -18.44 32.06 -17.80
C ASN A 857 -16.99 32.40 -17.39
N PRO A 858 -16.42 31.71 -16.38
CA PRO A 858 -15.10 32.00 -15.86
C PRO A 858 -13.92 31.61 -16.75
N ARG A 859 -14.14 31.24 -18.01
CA ARG A 859 -13.13 30.54 -18.84
C ARG A 859 -12.65 31.26 -20.10
N THR A 860 -13.00 32.52 -20.35
CA THR A 860 -12.49 33.26 -21.50
C THR A 860 -11.99 34.64 -21.13
N PRO A 861 -10.65 34.84 -20.99
CA PRO A 861 -10.14 36.20 -21.02
C PRO A 861 -10.16 36.69 -22.48
N GLN A 862 -10.91 37.77 -22.76
CA GLN A 862 -10.67 38.56 -23.98
C GLN A 862 -9.45 39.44 -23.75
N ILE A 863 -8.33 39.12 -24.35
CA ILE A 863 -7.22 40.04 -24.48
C ILE A 863 -7.42 40.81 -25.79
N SER A 864 -7.95 42.01 -25.70
CA SER A 864 -7.90 42.95 -26.81
C SER A 864 -6.58 43.72 -26.74
N THR A 865 -5.63 43.36 -27.57
CA THR A 865 -4.46 44.22 -27.77
C THR A 865 -4.82 45.27 -28.80
N ASN A 866 -5.23 46.46 -28.35
CA ASN A 866 -5.24 47.62 -29.20
C ASN A 866 -3.79 48.09 -29.42
N CYS A 867 -3.28 48.07 -30.65
CA CYS A 867 -2.05 48.77 -30.96
C CYS A 867 -2.29 50.28 -30.89
N SER A 868 -2.04 50.86 -29.76
CA SER A 868 -1.94 52.34 -29.65
C SER A 868 -0.46 52.76 -29.68
N ILE A 869 -0.08 53.47 -30.72
CA ILE A 869 1.23 54.12 -30.82
C ILE A 869 1.19 55.34 -29.96
N SER A 870 1.84 55.33 -28.81
CA SER A 870 2.18 56.57 -28.12
C SER A 870 3.38 57.22 -28.81
N SER A 871 3.19 58.35 -29.38
CA SER A 871 4.28 59.22 -29.88
C SER A 871 5.24 59.58 -28.78
N ILE A 872 6.48 59.21 -28.97
CA ILE A 872 7.61 59.72 -28.14
C ILE A 872 7.97 61.09 -28.71
N ASN A 873 7.92 62.09 -27.85
CA ASN A 873 8.71 63.29 -27.92
C ASN A 873 9.97 63.15 -27.06
#